data_a8efbc220504e8d7f8bc74dea75f43b4
#
_entry.id   a8efbc220504e8d7f8bc74dea75f43b4
#
_cell.length_a   1.000
_cell.length_b   1.000
_cell.length_c   1.000
_cell.angle_alpha   90.00
_cell.angle_beta   90.00
_cell.angle_gamma   90.00
#
_symmetry.space_group_name_H-M   'P 1'
#
loop_
_entity.id
_entity.type
_entity.pdbx_description
1 polymer ?
#
loop_
_entity_poly.entity_id
_entity_poly.type
_entity_poly.pdbx_seq_one_letter_code
_entity_poly.pdbx_strand_id
1 'polypeptide(L)'
;MVAQYASSCWLSYWPSPLIISEWSGLPPSEYDVDAAQPGQSVRCGLLSQAATDSGALTQALFLRMAFQPIENYGVIGNMQSVALVSMDGSIDFLCYPEFDSPTVFASLLDDKKGGSFQIRPQLTNVRVRQLYLPDTNILLTRFLAEEGVVELTDYMPIEDDGEQPNEIVRTVSVIRGNVNFKMRCQPRFNYGTSAHRLEHSERCATFFPADQVCPPMTLYSTVDITQESQDITSQFSLQPNQSATFLLGGIRAEGQQPEMELIGQRFQKTVRFWKTWIAQSNYKGRWREMVQRSALVLKLLISRKHGSLIAAPTFSLPEEIGGVRNWDYRFTWLRDAAFTLYALIRLGFVEEAEAFIKWIKGRLGNDAQRGYLQVMYGIDGRQRLDEITLDHLSGYENSRPVRIGNLAYQQLQLDIYGEMMDSIYLANKYGHSMARDGWLDVQRMLAWLGENWKRPDSGIWEVRGGPKEFLHSRLMCWVAFDRALRLAEKRSFDAPFELWRRTRDEIRNNIFQDFWDAELQSFVQVKGTKDLDASAMLMPMMRFISPVDPMWLSTMRAIEKRLIEDTLVYRYEAERTHIDGLPGGEGSFTACSFWYVECLARAGELEKAQLLFEKLLGYANHLGLYSEEIGSNGRHLGNFPQAFTHLTLISAATYLDRALSGWKGAVWR
;
A
#
# COMPACT_ATOMS: atom_id res chain seq x y z
N MET A 1 -22.99 18.69 -26.04
CA MET A 1 -22.72 19.95 -25.30
C MET A 1 -21.69 19.78 -24.15
N VAL A 2 -21.41 18.56 -23.68
CA VAL A 2 -20.42 18.31 -22.61
C VAL A 2 -18.98 18.24 -23.14
N ALA A 3 -18.75 17.95 -24.41
CA ALA A 3 -17.44 17.89 -25.05
C ALA A 3 -16.79 19.26 -25.37
N GLN A 4 -17.56 20.35 -25.35
CA GLN A 4 -17.05 21.69 -25.68
C GLN A 4 -16.41 22.45 -24.49
N TYR A 5 -16.59 21.99 -23.25
CA TYR A 5 -16.03 22.68 -22.08
C TYR A 5 -14.67 22.16 -21.63
N ALA A 6 -14.19 21.01 -22.14
CA ALA A 6 -12.90 20.45 -21.77
C ALA A 6 -11.72 20.99 -22.60
N SER A 7 -11.96 21.60 -23.76
CA SER A 7 -10.89 22.02 -24.68
C SER A 7 -10.44 23.48 -24.54
N SER A 8 -11.10 24.30 -23.75
CA SER A 8 -10.80 25.76 -23.70
C SER A 8 -10.06 26.24 -22.42
N CYS A 9 -9.77 25.40 -21.46
CA CYS A 9 -9.09 25.82 -20.21
C CYS A 9 -7.61 25.37 -20.04
N TRP A 10 -7.01 24.71 -21.02
CA TRP A 10 -5.68 24.09 -20.83
C TRP A 10 -4.54 24.73 -21.67
N LEU A 11 -4.74 25.86 -22.32
CA LEU A 11 -3.74 26.49 -23.21
C LEU A 11 -3.05 27.75 -22.65
N SER A 12 -3.12 28.07 -21.37
CA SER A 12 -2.59 29.34 -20.86
C SER A 12 -1.55 29.25 -19.73
N TYR A 13 -0.89 28.12 -19.49
CA TYR A 13 0.22 28.07 -18.51
C TYR A 13 1.32 27.10 -18.93
N TRP A 14 2.14 27.48 -19.94
CA TRP A 14 3.50 26.98 -20.13
C TRP A 14 4.39 28.12 -20.59
N PRO A 15 5.45 28.47 -19.87
CA PRO A 15 6.45 29.42 -20.36
C PRO A 15 7.32 28.77 -21.44
N SER A 16 7.65 29.56 -22.45
CA SER A 16 8.49 29.22 -23.60
C SER A 16 9.89 28.73 -23.19
N PRO A 17 10.56 27.91 -24.03
CA PRO A 17 11.90 27.40 -23.73
C PRO A 17 12.94 28.54 -23.88
N LEU A 18 13.67 28.79 -22.80
CA LEU A 18 14.87 29.62 -22.82
C LEU A 18 16.05 28.81 -23.37
N ILE A 19 16.68 29.42 -24.39
CA ILE A 19 17.90 29.04 -25.05
C ILE A 19 19.06 28.88 -24.04
N ILE A 20 19.69 27.69 -24.03
CA ILE A 20 21.00 27.50 -23.39
C ILE A 20 22.05 27.60 -24.47
N SER A 21 22.72 28.74 -24.54
CA SER A 21 24.01 28.92 -25.18
C SER A 21 25.03 29.29 -24.09
N GLU A 22 26.23 28.74 -24.26
CA GLU A 22 27.48 29.09 -23.57
C GLU A 22 27.74 28.45 -22.18
N TRP A 23 28.54 27.38 -22.26
CA TRP A 23 29.72 27.19 -21.41
C TRP A 23 30.72 26.28 -22.15
N SER A 24 31.61 26.92 -22.90
CA SER A 24 32.87 26.34 -23.43
C SER A 24 34.01 26.84 -22.54
N GLY A 25 34.81 25.93 -22.03
CA GLY A 25 36.07 26.32 -21.45
C GLY A 25 36.61 25.40 -20.36
N LEU A 26 37.25 24.30 -20.75
CA LEU A 26 38.41 23.73 -20.05
C LEU A 26 39.16 22.82 -21.04
N PRO A 27 40.52 22.75 -20.97
CA PRO A 27 41.39 22.23 -22.03
C PRO A 27 41.56 20.71 -21.99
N PRO A 28 41.98 20.07 -23.13
CA PRO A 28 42.18 18.63 -23.22
C PRO A 28 43.54 18.21 -22.64
N SER A 29 43.57 17.12 -21.88
CA SER A 29 44.80 16.40 -21.55
C SER A 29 45.04 15.27 -22.55
N GLU A 30 46.24 15.30 -23.13
CA GLU A 30 46.82 14.32 -24.04
C GLU A 30 46.88 12.91 -23.42
N TYR A 31 46.54 11.90 -24.21
CA TYR A 31 47.15 10.58 -24.14
C TYR A 31 47.32 10.01 -25.54
N ASP A 32 48.54 9.54 -25.80
CA ASP A 32 49.10 9.06 -27.04
C ASP A 32 48.36 7.89 -27.67
N VAL A 33 48.27 7.98 -29.01
CA VAL A 33 47.88 6.86 -29.89
C VAL A 33 49.16 6.31 -30.50
N ASP A 34 49.50 5.07 -30.21
CA ASP A 34 50.51 4.37 -30.98
C ASP A 34 49.87 3.35 -31.95
N ALA A 35 50.41 3.41 -33.15
CA ALA A 35 49.94 2.80 -34.38
C ALA A 35 50.31 1.32 -34.49
N ALA A 36 49.42 0.53 -35.11
CA ALA A 36 49.80 -0.73 -35.78
C ALA A 36 49.04 -0.87 -37.10
N GLN A 37 49.77 -1.12 -38.15
CA GLN A 37 49.41 -1.18 -39.57
C GLN A 37 48.65 -2.48 -39.96
N PRO A 38 48.09 -2.54 -41.19
CA PRO A 38 47.02 -3.48 -41.59
C PRO A 38 47.57 -4.68 -42.37
N GLY A 39 46.81 -5.77 -42.31
CA GLY A 39 46.98 -6.86 -43.27
C GLY A 39 46.54 -8.22 -42.78
N GLN A 40 45.33 -8.59 -43.09
CA GLN A 40 44.97 -9.88 -43.68
C GLN A 40 43.45 -10.01 -43.88
N SER A 41 43.07 -10.16 -45.15
CA SER A 41 41.73 -10.44 -45.62
C SER A 41 41.31 -11.88 -45.23
N VAL A 42 40.25 -12.01 -44.47
CA VAL A 42 39.49 -13.28 -44.38
C VAL A 42 38.08 -13.01 -44.91
N ARG A 43 37.74 -13.77 -45.93
CA ARG A 43 36.46 -13.73 -46.65
C ARG A 43 35.26 -13.90 -45.70
N CYS A 44 34.40 -12.92 -45.71
CA CYS A 44 33.09 -12.94 -45.11
C CYS A 44 32.14 -13.62 -46.11
N GLY A 45 31.79 -14.85 -45.83
CA GLY A 45 30.69 -15.58 -46.46
C GLY A 45 29.95 -16.31 -45.35
N LEU A 46 28.83 -15.73 -44.90
CA LEU A 46 27.74 -16.33 -44.12
C LEU A 46 27.08 -15.28 -43.19
N LEU A 47 26.49 -14.24 -43.78
CA LEU A 47 25.62 -13.31 -43.09
C LEU A 47 24.50 -12.81 -44.02
N SER A 48 23.68 -13.74 -44.53
CA SER A 48 22.46 -13.39 -45.27
C SER A 48 21.23 -14.18 -44.84
N GLN A 49 21.27 -14.88 -43.69
CA GLN A 49 20.11 -15.57 -43.14
C GLN A 49 19.75 -15.20 -41.73
N ALA A 50 20.49 -14.26 -41.08
CA ALA A 50 20.19 -13.82 -39.72
C ALA A 50 19.33 -12.53 -39.62
N ALA A 51 18.93 -11.95 -40.74
CA ALA A 51 18.15 -10.70 -40.73
C ALA A 51 16.61 -10.89 -40.76
N THR A 52 16.15 -12.14 -40.95
CA THR A 52 14.71 -12.47 -40.92
C THR A 52 14.23 -13.01 -39.55
N ASP A 53 15.16 -13.44 -38.69
CA ASP A 53 14.79 -13.96 -37.35
C ASP A 53 14.76 -12.91 -36.26
N SER A 54 15.33 -11.71 -36.47
CA SER A 54 15.25 -10.64 -35.45
C SER A 54 13.85 -10.03 -35.33
N GLY A 55 13.06 -10.06 -36.41
CA GLY A 55 11.65 -9.62 -36.40
C GLY A 55 10.74 -10.61 -35.67
N ALA A 56 11.01 -11.91 -35.80
CA ALA A 56 10.26 -12.96 -35.12
C ALA A 56 10.64 -13.06 -33.63
N LEU A 57 11.90 -12.81 -33.27
CA LEU A 57 12.34 -12.76 -31.86
C LEU A 57 11.84 -11.50 -31.13
N THR A 58 11.73 -10.36 -31.82
CA THR A 58 11.12 -9.15 -31.24
C THR A 58 9.59 -9.30 -31.13
N GLN A 59 8.94 -10.02 -32.02
CA GLN A 59 7.53 -10.36 -31.93
C GLN A 59 7.24 -11.47 -30.91
N ALA A 60 8.19 -12.37 -30.66
CA ALA A 60 8.07 -13.41 -29.64
C ALA A 60 8.33 -12.88 -28.21
N LEU A 61 9.04 -11.76 -28.04
CA LEU A 61 9.25 -11.09 -26.74
C LEU A 61 8.05 -10.22 -26.28
N PHE A 62 7.05 -10.02 -27.13
CA PHE A 62 5.70 -9.55 -26.75
C PHE A 62 4.70 -10.73 -26.56
N LEU A 63 5.18 -11.94 -26.40
CA LEU A 63 4.42 -12.99 -25.75
C LEU A 63 4.09 -12.49 -24.33
N ARG A 64 2.81 -12.12 -24.17
CA ARG A 64 2.10 -11.81 -22.94
C ARG A 64 2.87 -12.40 -21.75
N MET A 65 3.57 -11.56 -20.96
CA MET A 65 3.95 -12.00 -19.62
C MET A 65 2.64 -12.43 -18.96
N ALA A 66 2.57 -13.65 -18.45
CA ALA A 66 1.34 -14.20 -17.87
C ALA A 66 0.83 -13.31 -16.74
N PHE A 67 1.76 -12.64 -16.05
CA PHE A 67 1.49 -11.70 -14.99
C PHE A 67 2.11 -10.34 -15.30
N GLN A 68 1.38 -9.27 -14.99
CA GLN A 68 1.95 -7.91 -14.98
C GLN A 68 2.79 -7.71 -13.71
N PRO A 69 3.93 -7.01 -13.78
CA PRO A 69 4.65 -6.58 -12.59
C PRO A 69 3.74 -5.82 -11.61
N ILE A 70 3.93 -6.01 -10.30
CA ILE A 70 3.10 -5.37 -9.26
C ILE A 70 3.15 -3.85 -9.41
N GLU A 71 4.32 -3.29 -9.74
CA GLU A 71 4.52 -1.86 -9.98
C GLU A 71 3.78 -1.31 -11.22
N ASN A 72 3.22 -2.16 -12.07
CA ASN A 72 2.44 -1.75 -13.25
C ASN A 72 0.94 -1.55 -12.96
N TYR A 73 0.54 -1.60 -11.70
CA TYR A 73 -0.86 -1.39 -11.33
C TYR A 73 -1.11 0.01 -10.76
N GLY A 74 -2.23 0.62 -11.18
CA GLY A 74 -2.91 1.67 -10.48
C GLY A 74 -4.06 1.11 -9.64
N VAL A 75 -4.56 1.88 -8.69
CA VAL A 75 -5.69 1.49 -7.84
C VAL A 75 -6.83 2.50 -7.95
N ILE A 76 -8.04 2.00 -8.01
CA ILE A 76 -9.27 2.78 -7.89
C ILE A 76 -10.14 2.20 -6.78
N GLY A 77 -10.99 3.00 -6.15
CA GLY A 77 -11.86 2.51 -5.08
C GLY A 77 -12.78 3.59 -4.53
N ASN A 78 -13.67 3.18 -3.64
CA ASN A 78 -14.71 4.02 -3.05
C ASN A 78 -14.75 3.93 -1.51
N MET A 79 -13.66 3.49 -0.86
CA MET A 79 -13.59 3.27 0.59
C MET A 79 -14.49 2.12 1.07
N GLN A 80 -14.93 1.25 0.18
CA GLN A 80 -15.64 0.00 0.46
C GLN A 80 -14.97 -1.18 -0.24
N SER A 81 -14.50 -0.97 -1.47
CA SER A 81 -13.72 -1.92 -2.25
C SER A 81 -12.63 -1.19 -3.05
N VAL A 82 -11.63 -1.94 -3.50
CA VAL A 82 -10.52 -1.47 -4.34
C VAL A 82 -10.32 -2.41 -5.51
N ALA A 83 -10.13 -1.85 -6.70
CA ALA A 83 -9.74 -2.57 -7.89
C ALA A 83 -8.32 -2.19 -8.33
N LEU A 84 -7.53 -3.18 -8.77
CA LEU A 84 -6.21 -2.99 -9.37
C LEU A 84 -6.33 -2.97 -10.89
N VAL A 85 -5.87 -1.89 -11.50
CA VAL A 85 -5.92 -1.64 -12.94
C VAL A 85 -4.52 -1.65 -13.51
N SER A 86 -4.21 -2.62 -14.37
CA SER A 86 -2.91 -2.75 -15.02
C SER A 86 -2.72 -1.75 -16.17
N MET A 87 -1.47 -1.55 -16.59
CA MET A 87 -1.14 -0.62 -17.68
C MET A 87 -1.75 -1.03 -19.03
N ASP A 88 -2.16 -2.27 -19.21
CA ASP A 88 -2.83 -2.72 -20.46
C ASP A 88 -4.36 -2.55 -20.44
N GLY A 89 -4.90 -1.83 -19.44
CA GLY A 89 -6.30 -1.50 -19.31
C GLY A 89 -7.17 -2.65 -18.77
N SER A 90 -6.57 -3.57 -18.02
CA SER A 90 -7.27 -4.69 -17.36
C SER A 90 -7.45 -4.44 -15.86
N ILE A 91 -8.63 -4.72 -15.33
CA ILE A 91 -8.84 -4.92 -13.90
C ILE A 91 -8.55 -6.38 -13.60
N ASP A 92 -7.46 -6.62 -12.89
CA ASP A 92 -6.93 -7.95 -12.62
C ASP A 92 -7.15 -8.41 -11.18
N PHE A 93 -7.65 -7.52 -10.33
CA PHE A 93 -7.98 -7.82 -8.95
C PHE A 93 -9.14 -6.96 -8.46
N LEU A 94 -10.14 -7.60 -7.85
CA LEU A 94 -11.29 -6.97 -7.21
C LEU A 94 -11.90 -7.91 -6.18
N CYS A 95 -11.98 -7.49 -4.92
CA CYS A 95 -12.85 -8.05 -3.90
C CYS A 95 -14.20 -7.33 -3.91
N TYR A 96 -15.31 -8.06 -3.80
CA TYR A 96 -16.65 -7.47 -3.90
C TYR A 96 -17.66 -8.18 -2.99
N PRO A 97 -18.50 -7.48 -2.19
CA PRO A 97 -18.71 -6.02 -2.21
C PRO A 97 -17.79 -5.21 -1.28
N GLU A 98 -17.07 -5.81 -0.35
CA GLU A 98 -16.21 -5.14 0.62
C GLU A 98 -14.74 -5.58 0.46
N PHE A 99 -13.80 -4.87 1.10
CA PHE A 99 -12.36 -5.14 1.00
C PHE A 99 -11.99 -6.61 1.26
N ASP A 100 -12.58 -7.21 2.29
CA ASP A 100 -12.29 -8.58 2.73
C ASP A 100 -13.31 -9.62 2.26
N SER A 101 -14.16 -9.23 1.29
CA SER A 101 -15.05 -10.15 0.57
C SER A 101 -14.25 -11.04 -0.40
N PRO A 102 -14.86 -12.16 -0.87
CA PRO A 102 -14.26 -12.96 -1.93
C PRO A 102 -13.99 -12.16 -3.21
N THR A 103 -13.00 -12.59 -3.98
CA THR A 103 -12.70 -11.94 -5.25
C THR A 103 -13.72 -12.28 -6.33
N VAL A 104 -13.93 -11.30 -7.22
CA VAL A 104 -14.62 -11.44 -8.51
C VAL A 104 -13.61 -11.48 -9.65
N PHE A 105 -12.50 -10.72 -9.52
CA PHE A 105 -11.36 -10.76 -10.41
C PHE A 105 -10.10 -11.04 -9.59
N ALA A 106 -9.30 -12.00 -10.03
CA ALA A 106 -8.06 -12.41 -9.39
C ALA A 106 -7.03 -12.93 -10.42
N SER A 107 -7.04 -12.43 -11.68
CA SER A 107 -6.01 -12.78 -12.67
C SER A 107 -4.61 -12.37 -12.23
N LEU A 108 -4.50 -11.44 -11.27
CA LEU A 108 -3.27 -11.12 -10.55
C LEU A 108 -2.67 -12.36 -9.83
N LEU A 109 -3.50 -13.31 -9.38
CA LEU A 109 -3.07 -14.53 -8.67
C LEU A 109 -3.12 -15.79 -9.55
N ASP A 110 -3.91 -15.79 -10.62
CA ASP A 110 -3.97 -16.88 -11.61
C ASP A 110 -4.50 -16.32 -12.93
N ASP A 111 -3.63 -16.23 -13.93
CA ASP A 111 -3.92 -15.65 -15.24
C ASP A 111 -5.00 -16.41 -16.04
N LYS A 112 -5.25 -17.68 -15.68
CA LYS A 112 -6.21 -18.55 -16.36
C LYS A 112 -7.54 -18.68 -15.65
N LYS A 113 -7.51 -18.73 -14.32
CA LYS A 113 -8.69 -19.02 -13.49
C LYS A 113 -9.23 -17.80 -12.74
N GLY A 114 -8.42 -16.76 -12.57
CA GLY A 114 -8.75 -15.62 -11.73
C GLY A 114 -9.79 -14.68 -12.33
N GLY A 115 -9.93 -14.63 -13.65
CA GLY A 115 -10.83 -13.69 -14.31
C GLY A 115 -10.36 -12.24 -14.30
N SER A 116 -10.86 -11.44 -15.23
CA SER A 116 -10.47 -10.03 -15.39
C SER A 116 -11.53 -9.23 -16.14
N PHE A 117 -11.39 -7.89 -16.10
CA PHE A 117 -12.18 -6.99 -16.93
C PHE A 117 -11.28 -6.05 -17.73
N GLN A 118 -11.03 -6.38 -18.99
CA GLN A 118 -10.12 -5.67 -19.88
C GLN A 118 -10.85 -4.85 -20.94
N ILE A 119 -10.36 -3.63 -21.20
CA ILE A 119 -10.72 -2.80 -22.36
C ILE A 119 -9.42 -2.40 -23.05
N ARG A 120 -9.22 -2.90 -24.28
CA ARG A 120 -7.97 -2.72 -25.01
C ARG A 120 -8.21 -2.16 -26.41
N PRO A 121 -7.53 -1.04 -26.79
CA PRO A 121 -7.50 -0.58 -28.18
C PRO A 121 -6.65 -1.53 -29.04
N GLN A 122 -7.10 -1.76 -30.27
CA GLN A 122 -6.35 -2.55 -31.26
C GLN A 122 -5.43 -1.59 -32.05
N LEU A 123 -4.35 -1.21 -31.42
CA LEU A 123 -3.31 -0.35 -31.96
C LEU A 123 -1.96 -1.08 -31.99
N THR A 124 -1.08 -0.70 -32.92
CA THR A 124 0.27 -1.25 -33.04
C THR A 124 1.29 -0.34 -32.36
N ASN A 125 2.41 -0.87 -31.87
CA ASN A 125 3.50 -0.13 -31.24
C ASN A 125 3.02 0.90 -30.19
N VAL A 126 2.12 0.47 -29.31
CA VAL A 126 1.48 1.34 -28.31
C VAL A 126 2.44 1.65 -27.16
N ARG A 127 2.62 2.95 -26.88
CA ARG A 127 3.19 3.41 -25.61
C ARG A 127 2.04 3.69 -24.63
N VAL A 128 2.09 3.06 -23.47
CA VAL A 128 1.08 3.26 -22.41
C VAL A 128 1.61 4.22 -21.35
N ARG A 129 0.71 5.07 -20.82
CA ARG A 129 0.95 5.94 -19.69
C ARG A 129 -0.26 5.91 -18.78
N GLN A 130 -0.03 5.81 -17.48
CA GLN A 130 -1.06 5.99 -16.46
C GLN A 130 -0.79 7.23 -15.62
N LEU A 131 -1.83 7.89 -15.19
CA LEU A 131 -1.78 9.00 -14.24
C LEU A 131 -3.12 9.09 -13.51
N TYR A 132 -3.11 9.63 -12.31
CA TYR A 132 -4.35 10.05 -11.67
C TYR A 132 -4.75 11.45 -12.12
N LEU A 133 -6.05 11.70 -12.22
CA LEU A 133 -6.51 13.10 -12.27
C LEU A 133 -5.99 13.81 -11.01
N PRO A 134 -5.47 15.04 -11.13
CA PRO A 134 -4.86 15.75 -10.02
C PRO A 134 -5.75 15.77 -8.79
N ASP A 135 -5.16 15.42 -7.64
CA ASP A 135 -5.81 15.42 -6.33
C ASP A 135 -6.98 14.42 -6.19
N THR A 136 -6.97 13.32 -6.97
CA THR A 136 -8.01 12.28 -6.93
C THR A 136 -7.44 10.85 -6.93
N ASN A 137 -8.34 9.86 -6.76
CA ASN A 137 -8.09 8.45 -7.06
C ASN A 137 -8.85 8.00 -8.33
N ILE A 138 -9.02 8.89 -9.30
CA ILE A 138 -9.57 8.61 -10.63
C ILE A 138 -8.39 8.35 -11.56
N LEU A 139 -8.30 7.15 -12.11
CA LEU A 139 -7.19 6.71 -12.93
C LEU A 139 -7.45 6.97 -14.41
N LEU A 140 -6.47 7.51 -15.10
CA LEU A 140 -6.46 7.71 -16.53
C LEU A 140 -5.33 6.89 -17.16
N THR A 141 -5.68 5.94 -18.05
CA THR A 141 -4.72 5.15 -18.83
C THR A 141 -4.75 5.66 -20.28
N ARG A 142 -3.60 6.13 -20.78
CA ARG A 142 -3.44 6.63 -22.15
C ARG A 142 -2.69 5.63 -23.00
N PHE A 143 -3.27 5.29 -24.15
CA PHE A 143 -2.66 4.48 -25.19
C PHE A 143 -2.26 5.38 -26.35
N LEU A 144 -0.98 5.47 -26.62
CA LEU A 144 -0.36 6.40 -27.57
C LEU A 144 0.28 5.61 -28.70
N ALA A 145 -0.23 5.75 -29.91
CA ALA A 145 0.31 5.17 -31.13
C ALA A 145 0.26 6.17 -32.29
N GLU A 146 0.97 5.89 -33.38
CA GLU A 146 0.92 6.72 -34.59
C GLU A 146 -0.50 6.77 -35.18
N GLU A 147 -1.21 5.64 -35.16
CA GLU A 147 -2.54 5.46 -35.70
C GLU A 147 -3.63 6.16 -34.85
N GLY A 148 -3.39 6.33 -33.54
CA GLY A 148 -4.39 6.88 -32.65
C GLY A 148 -3.93 7.17 -31.24
N VAL A 149 -4.73 7.97 -30.55
CA VAL A 149 -4.58 8.27 -29.12
C VAL A 149 -5.90 7.99 -28.41
N VAL A 150 -5.83 7.17 -27.37
CA VAL A 150 -6.98 6.72 -26.59
C VAL A 150 -6.75 7.02 -25.12
N GLU A 151 -7.81 7.40 -24.42
CA GLU A 151 -7.86 7.55 -22.97
C GLU A 151 -8.92 6.63 -22.38
N LEU A 152 -8.53 5.81 -21.40
CA LEU A 152 -9.42 5.01 -20.58
C LEU A 152 -9.45 5.61 -19.17
N THR A 153 -10.62 6.07 -18.74
CA THR A 153 -10.86 6.64 -17.41
C THR A 153 -11.56 5.60 -16.54
N ASP A 154 -10.91 5.22 -15.44
CA ASP A 154 -11.40 4.24 -14.49
C ASP A 154 -11.62 4.86 -13.12
N TYR A 155 -12.80 4.66 -12.52
CA TYR A 155 -13.11 5.13 -11.17
C TYR A 155 -14.25 4.33 -10.54
N MET A 156 -14.35 4.40 -9.23
CA MET A 156 -15.51 3.97 -8.46
C MET A 156 -16.23 5.21 -7.93
N PRO A 157 -17.55 5.38 -8.22
CA PRO A 157 -18.31 6.56 -7.82
C PRO A 157 -18.38 6.70 -6.29
N ILE A 158 -18.33 7.95 -5.83
CA ILE A 158 -18.54 8.32 -4.42
C ILE A 158 -19.70 9.28 -4.34
N GLU A 159 -20.71 8.92 -3.52
CA GLU A 159 -21.85 9.78 -3.20
C GLU A 159 -21.63 10.45 -1.83
N ASP A 160 -22.14 11.67 -1.67
CA ASP A 160 -21.98 12.45 -0.44
C ASP A 160 -22.78 11.83 0.72
N ASP A 161 -24.02 11.40 0.45
CA ASP A 161 -24.95 10.84 1.43
C ASP A 161 -25.50 9.47 0.99
N GLY A 162 -25.82 8.60 1.96
CA GLY A 162 -26.48 7.31 1.74
C GLY A 162 -25.54 6.13 1.45
N GLU A 163 -26.12 5.04 0.95
CA GLU A 163 -25.38 3.87 0.54
C GLU A 163 -24.51 4.18 -0.68
N GLN A 164 -23.24 3.80 -0.62
CA GLN A 164 -22.32 4.00 -1.72
C GLN A 164 -22.68 3.06 -2.87
N PRO A 165 -22.75 3.56 -4.10
CA PRO A 165 -22.89 2.68 -5.26
C PRO A 165 -21.61 1.87 -5.37
N ASN A 166 -21.69 0.58 -5.12
CA ASN A 166 -20.55 -0.30 -5.28
C ASN A 166 -20.40 -0.69 -6.74
N GLU A 167 -19.96 0.27 -7.52
CA GLU A 167 -19.91 0.22 -8.99
C GLU A 167 -18.52 0.65 -9.48
N ILE A 168 -18.09 0.06 -10.57
CA ILE A 168 -16.90 0.47 -11.33
C ILE A 168 -17.37 1.10 -12.63
N VAL A 169 -16.92 2.30 -12.92
CA VAL A 169 -17.18 3.00 -14.19
C VAL A 169 -15.88 3.05 -14.98
N ARG A 170 -15.94 2.55 -16.23
CA ARG A 170 -14.84 2.54 -17.18
C ARG A 170 -15.30 3.24 -18.47
N THR A 171 -14.71 4.39 -18.78
CA THR A 171 -15.03 5.15 -19.98
C THR A 171 -13.81 5.24 -20.87
N VAL A 172 -13.91 4.70 -22.08
CA VAL A 172 -12.88 4.83 -23.11
C VAL A 172 -13.26 5.91 -24.11
N SER A 173 -12.32 6.79 -24.45
CA SER A 173 -12.52 7.93 -25.38
C SER A 173 -11.38 7.98 -26.38
N VAL A 174 -11.70 8.25 -27.66
CA VAL A 174 -10.71 8.47 -28.71
C VAL A 174 -10.42 9.96 -28.87
N ILE A 175 -9.15 10.33 -28.69
CA ILE A 175 -8.68 11.71 -28.87
C ILE A 175 -8.27 11.94 -30.34
N ARG A 176 -7.63 10.93 -30.95
CA ARG A 176 -7.14 11.00 -32.33
C ARG A 176 -7.18 9.64 -33.00
N GLY A 177 -7.50 9.61 -34.29
CA GLY A 177 -7.56 8.40 -35.12
C GLY A 177 -8.92 7.69 -35.02
N ASN A 178 -9.12 6.69 -35.89
CA ASN A 178 -10.26 5.75 -35.81
C ASN A 178 -9.75 4.48 -35.19
N VAL A 179 -10.26 4.09 -34.03
CA VAL A 179 -9.69 3.01 -33.24
C VAL A 179 -10.72 1.92 -32.99
N ASN A 180 -10.31 0.68 -33.25
CA ASN A 180 -11.08 -0.52 -32.90
C ASN A 180 -10.71 -0.94 -31.47
N PHE A 181 -11.70 -1.47 -30.75
CA PHE A 181 -11.57 -1.94 -29.39
C PHE A 181 -12.03 -3.37 -29.23
N LYS A 182 -11.41 -4.04 -28.28
CA LYS A 182 -11.92 -5.29 -27.72
C LYS A 182 -12.11 -5.11 -26.22
N MET A 183 -13.32 -5.36 -25.75
CA MET A 183 -13.64 -5.45 -24.32
C MET A 183 -13.90 -6.92 -23.97
N ARG A 184 -13.48 -7.33 -22.77
CA ARG A 184 -13.76 -8.64 -22.22
C ARG A 184 -13.98 -8.53 -20.70
N CYS A 185 -15.13 -9.01 -20.23
CA CYS A 185 -15.48 -9.07 -18.81
C CYS A 185 -15.71 -10.55 -18.41
N GLN A 186 -14.86 -11.05 -17.53
CA GLN A 186 -14.76 -12.46 -17.15
C GLN A 186 -14.79 -12.58 -15.61
N PRO A 187 -15.93 -12.37 -14.95
CA PRO A 187 -15.99 -12.57 -13.51
C PRO A 187 -15.77 -14.04 -13.14
N ARG A 188 -15.06 -14.26 -12.04
CA ARG A 188 -14.79 -15.56 -11.44
C ARG A 188 -15.07 -15.45 -9.94
N PHE A 189 -16.32 -15.68 -9.59
CA PHE A 189 -16.83 -15.45 -8.23
C PHE A 189 -16.20 -16.41 -7.21
N ASN A 190 -16.18 -15.96 -5.96
CA ASN A 190 -15.69 -16.69 -4.81
C ASN A 190 -14.30 -17.30 -5.05
N TYR A 191 -13.34 -16.42 -5.38
CA TYR A 191 -11.96 -16.82 -5.68
C TYR A 191 -11.84 -17.79 -6.90
N GLY A 192 -12.81 -17.74 -7.82
CA GLY A 192 -12.86 -18.62 -8.99
C GLY A 192 -13.45 -19.99 -8.73
N THR A 193 -14.03 -20.25 -7.56
CA THR A 193 -14.65 -21.56 -7.21
C THR A 193 -16.13 -21.63 -7.56
N SER A 194 -16.82 -20.48 -7.62
CA SER A 194 -18.25 -20.45 -7.91
C SER A 194 -18.53 -20.28 -9.41
N ALA A 195 -19.25 -21.23 -10.01
CA ALA A 195 -19.86 -21.03 -11.31
C ALA A 195 -20.94 -19.95 -11.26
N HIS A 196 -21.31 -19.41 -12.41
CA HIS A 196 -22.40 -18.44 -12.48
C HIS A 196 -23.30 -18.72 -13.70
N ARG A 197 -24.56 -18.31 -13.59
CA ARG A 197 -25.51 -18.21 -14.68
C ARG A 197 -25.46 -16.80 -15.24
N LEU A 198 -25.53 -16.66 -16.55
CA LEU A 198 -25.48 -15.38 -17.27
C LEU A 198 -26.80 -15.13 -17.97
N GLU A 199 -27.40 -13.95 -17.74
CA GLU A 199 -28.49 -13.40 -18.52
C GLU A 199 -28.01 -12.14 -19.22
N HIS A 200 -28.28 -11.98 -20.52
CA HIS A 200 -27.80 -10.81 -21.24
C HIS A 200 -28.81 -10.32 -22.29
N SER A 201 -28.69 -9.04 -22.62
CA SER A 201 -29.33 -8.35 -23.74
C SER A 201 -28.24 -7.61 -24.54
N GLU A 202 -28.62 -6.81 -25.53
CA GLU A 202 -27.67 -6.08 -26.37
C GLU A 202 -26.65 -5.24 -25.58
N ARG A 203 -27.07 -4.64 -24.44
CA ARG A 203 -26.26 -3.68 -23.68
C ARG A 203 -26.24 -3.92 -22.18
N CYS A 204 -26.76 -5.05 -21.74
CA CYS A 204 -26.81 -5.39 -20.32
C CYS A 204 -26.56 -6.86 -20.13
N ALA A 205 -25.73 -7.21 -19.14
CA ALA A 205 -25.48 -8.59 -18.77
C ALA A 205 -25.44 -8.74 -17.26
N THR A 206 -26.18 -9.72 -16.71
CA THR A 206 -26.22 -10.00 -15.29
C THR A 206 -25.64 -11.39 -14.99
N PHE A 207 -24.68 -11.42 -14.12
CA PHE A 207 -24.00 -12.63 -13.66
C PHE A 207 -24.58 -13.03 -12.31
N PHE A 208 -25.14 -14.23 -12.22
CA PHE A 208 -25.75 -14.79 -11.00
C PHE A 208 -24.84 -15.91 -10.47
N PRO A 209 -24.04 -15.67 -9.40
CA PRO A 209 -23.24 -16.73 -8.78
C PRO A 209 -24.11 -17.91 -8.33
N ALA A 210 -23.57 -19.12 -8.46
CA ALA A 210 -24.27 -20.34 -8.06
C ALA A 210 -24.30 -20.51 -6.53
N ASP A 211 -23.28 -20.00 -5.84
CA ASP A 211 -23.30 -19.91 -4.38
C ASP A 211 -23.97 -18.59 -3.96
N GLN A 212 -24.36 -18.51 -2.69
CA GLN A 212 -24.95 -17.28 -2.13
C GLN A 212 -23.91 -16.41 -1.41
N VAL A 213 -22.62 -16.68 -1.60
CA VAL A 213 -21.53 -15.98 -0.92
C VAL A 213 -21.26 -14.63 -1.58
N CYS A 214 -21.27 -14.60 -2.92
CA CYS A 214 -21.10 -13.38 -3.67
C CYS A 214 -22.46 -12.86 -4.17
N PRO A 215 -22.73 -11.54 -4.09
CA PRO A 215 -23.93 -10.98 -4.70
C PRO A 215 -23.85 -11.02 -6.21
N PRO A 216 -25.00 -11.07 -6.90
CA PRO A 216 -25.03 -10.92 -8.37
C PRO A 216 -24.51 -9.56 -8.81
N MET A 217 -23.92 -9.54 -10.02
CA MET A 217 -23.37 -8.32 -10.63
C MET A 217 -23.93 -8.10 -12.02
N THR A 218 -24.13 -6.84 -12.38
CA THR A 218 -24.61 -6.42 -13.70
C THR A 218 -23.59 -5.53 -14.40
N LEU A 219 -23.30 -5.85 -15.66
CA LEU A 219 -22.53 -5.02 -16.58
C LEU A 219 -23.50 -4.27 -17.50
N TYR A 220 -23.48 -2.96 -17.46
CA TYR A 220 -24.14 -2.10 -18.43
C TYR A 220 -23.11 -1.53 -19.41
N SER A 221 -23.51 -1.37 -20.67
CA SER A 221 -22.65 -0.88 -21.74
C SER A 221 -23.39 0.11 -22.64
N THR A 222 -22.70 1.12 -23.15
CA THR A 222 -23.23 2.05 -24.18
C THR A 222 -23.04 1.51 -25.60
N VAL A 223 -22.30 0.44 -25.76
CA VAL A 223 -22.08 -0.29 -27.02
C VAL A 223 -22.59 -1.71 -26.88
N ASP A 224 -22.85 -2.38 -27.99
CA ASP A 224 -23.40 -3.72 -27.98
C ASP A 224 -22.39 -4.73 -27.42
N ILE A 225 -22.90 -5.67 -26.64
CA ILE A 225 -22.15 -6.74 -26.00
C ILE A 225 -22.64 -8.10 -26.48
N THR A 226 -21.77 -9.09 -26.46
CA THR A 226 -22.07 -10.47 -26.86
C THR A 226 -21.59 -11.45 -25.83
N GLN A 227 -22.34 -12.53 -25.67
CA GLN A 227 -21.92 -13.64 -24.80
C GLN A 227 -20.92 -14.54 -25.52
N GLU A 228 -19.81 -14.82 -24.84
CA GLU A 228 -18.82 -15.82 -25.26
C GLU A 228 -18.65 -16.83 -24.12
N SER A 229 -19.33 -17.99 -24.21
CA SER A 229 -19.41 -18.97 -23.12
C SER A 229 -20.06 -18.39 -21.86
N GLN A 230 -19.32 -18.24 -20.77
CA GLN A 230 -19.75 -17.63 -19.49
C GLN A 230 -19.26 -16.18 -19.33
N ASP A 231 -18.63 -15.63 -20.35
CA ASP A 231 -18.03 -14.32 -20.34
C ASP A 231 -18.82 -13.34 -21.24
N ILE A 232 -18.60 -12.06 -21.06
CA ILE A 232 -19.12 -11.02 -21.95
C ILE A 232 -17.96 -10.39 -22.73
N THR A 233 -18.15 -10.20 -24.01
CA THR A 233 -17.22 -9.53 -24.92
C THR A 233 -17.92 -8.44 -25.71
N SER A 234 -17.14 -7.47 -26.22
CA SER A 234 -17.59 -6.48 -27.17
C SER A 234 -16.47 -6.12 -28.13
N GLN A 235 -16.81 -5.93 -29.40
CA GLN A 235 -15.93 -5.37 -30.41
C GLN A 235 -16.61 -4.15 -31.01
N PHE A 236 -15.97 -3.01 -30.94
CA PHE A 236 -16.56 -1.75 -31.40
C PHE A 236 -15.48 -0.81 -31.92
N SER A 237 -15.90 0.21 -32.67
CA SER A 237 -15.00 1.23 -33.22
C SER A 237 -15.45 2.60 -32.77
N LEU A 238 -14.50 3.46 -32.44
CA LEU A 238 -14.75 4.86 -32.07
C LEU A 238 -13.94 5.79 -32.96
N GLN A 239 -14.55 6.92 -33.30
CA GLN A 239 -13.92 8.04 -33.98
C GLN A 239 -13.48 9.13 -32.98
N PRO A 240 -12.68 10.11 -33.38
CA PRO A 240 -12.28 11.21 -32.48
C PRO A 240 -13.49 11.87 -31.82
N ASN A 241 -13.36 12.14 -30.52
CA ASN A 241 -14.40 12.68 -29.61
C ASN A 241 -15.61 11.76 -29.36
N GLN A 242 -15.54 10.51 -29.78
CA GLN A 242 -16.52 9.50 -29.36
C GLN A 242 -16.02 8.75 -28.13
N SER A 243 -16.94 8.23 -27.33
CA SER A 243 -16.66 7.44 -26.12
C SER A 243 -17.60 6.26 -25.98
N ALA A 244 -17.13 5.22 -25.29
CA ALA A 244 -17.94 4.11 -24.83
C ALA A 244 -17.76 3.95 -23.32
N THR A 245 -18.84 3.67 -22.61
CA THR A 245 -18.84 3.52 -21.15
C THR A 245 -19.36 2.16 -20.75
N PHE A 246 -18.69 1.56 -19.80
CA PHE A 246 -19.05 0.30 -19.16
C PHE A 246 -19.17 0.54 -17.65
N LEU A 247 -20.26 0.04 -17.07
CA LEU A 247 -20.53 0.14 -15.64
C LEU A 247 -20.79 -1.26 -15.10
N LEU A 248 -19.95 -1.69 -14.15
CA LEU A 248 -20.07 -2.98 -13.47
C LEU A 248 -20.41 -2.77 -12.01
N GLY A 249 -21.49 -3.36 -11.53
CA GLY A 249 -21.92 -3.22 -10.13
C GLY A 249 -23.07 -4.14 -9.75
N GLY A 250 -23.73 -3.86 -8.63
CA GLY A 250 -24.89 -4.63 -8.16
C GLY A 250 -26.10 -4.52 -9.09
N ILE A 251 -27.07 -5.42 -8.91
CA ILE A 251 -28.32 -5.40 -9.66
C ILE A 251 -29.08 -4.11 -9.36
N ARG A 252 -29.55 -3.44 -10.42
CA ARG A 252 -30.49 -2.32 -10.33
C ARG A 252 -31.91 -2.82 -10.55
N ALA A 253 -32.90 -2.04 -10.12
CA ALA A 253 -34.29 -2.34 -10.39
C ALA A 253 -34.56 -2.46 -11.91
N GLU A 254 -35.46 -3.39 -12.29
CA GLU A 254 -35.78 -3.63 -13.70
C GLU A 254 -36.10 -2.31 -14.46
N GLY A 255 -35.47 -2.14 -15.62
CA GLY A 255 -35.69 -0.99 -16.51
C GLY A 255 -34.82 0.24 -16.20
N GLN A 256 -34.05 0.29 -15.13
CA GLN A 256 -33.16 1.42 -14.83
C GLN A 256 -31.79 1.25 -15.52
N GLN A 257 -31.69 1.55 -16.79
CA GLN A 257 -30.39 1.77 -17.42
C GLN A 257 -29.77 3.07 -16.88
N PRO A 258 -28.45 3.09 -16.60
CA PRO A 258 -27.80 4.31 -16.17
C PRO A 258 -27.82 5.34 -17.29
N GLU A 259 -28.49 6.48 -17.04
CA GLU A 259 -28.46 7.61 -17.95
C GLU A 259 -27.04 8.20 -18.02
N MET A 260 -26.57 8.53 -19.21
CA MET A 260 -25.21 9.10 -19.40
C MET A 260 -25.05 10.43 -18.64
N GLU A 261 -26.12 11.21 -18.49
CA GLU A 261 -26.09 12.41 -17.67
C GLU A 261 -25.81 12.10 -16.18
N LEU A 262 -26.41 11.05 -15.65
CA LEU A 262 -26.20 10.61 -14.27
C LEU A 262 -24.73 10.13 -14.06
N ILE A 263 -24.14 9.43 -15.04
CA ILE A 263 -22.73 9.03 -14.98
C ILE A 263 -21.82 10.27 -14.93
N GLY A 264 -22.11 11.28 -15.76
CA GLY A 264 -21.39 12.55 -15.77
C GLY A 264 -21.49 13.29 -14.43
N GLN A 265 -22.67 13.35 -13.84
CA GLN A 265 -22.89 13.96 -12.51
C GLN A 265 -22.12 13.21 -11.41
N ARG A 266 -22.13 11.88 -11.40
CA ARG A 266 -21.37 11.04 -10.46
C ARG A 266 -19.86 11.22 -10.60
N PHE A 267 -19.38 11.34 -11.83
CA PHE A 267 -17.97 11.66 -12.07
C PHE A 267 -17.59 12.99 -11.41
N GLN A 268 -18.38 14.06 -11.64
CA GLN A 268 -18.11 15.38 -11.05
C GLN A 268 -18.19 15.36 -9.50
N LYS A 269 -19.14 14.61 -8.92
CA LYS A 269 -19.23 14.42 -7.46
C LYS A 269 -17.99 13.72 -6.93
N THR A 270 -17.56 12.64 -7.58
CA THR A 270 -16.35 11.90 -7.19
C THR A 270 -15.09 12.77 -7.26
N VAL A 271 -14.92 13.56 -8.32
CA VAL A 271 -13.83 14.55 -8.44
C VAL A 271 -13.88 15.56 -7.31
N ARG A 272 -15.06 16.11 -7.03
CA ARG A 272 -15.25 17.10 -5.95
C ARG A 272 -14.93 16.50 -4.59
N PHE A 273 -15.41 15.31 -4.30
CA PHE A 273 -15.11 14.62 -3.04
C PHE A 273 -13.61 14.51 -2.78
N TRP A 274 -12.84 13.94 -3.72
CA TRP A 274 -11.41 13.77 -3.56
C TRP A 274 -10.67 15.09 -3.38
N LYS A 275 -10.98 16.08 -4.23
CA LYS A 275 -10.35 17.41 -4.16
C LYS A 275 -10.68 18.15 -2.85
N THR A 276 -11.92 18.08 -2.39
CA THR A 276 -12.34 18.71 -1.14
C THR A 276 -11.66 18.03 0.04
N TRP A 277 -11.56 16.70 0.03
CA TRP A 277 -10.92 15.97 1.10
C TRP A 277 -9.43 16.29 1.19
N ILE A 278 -8.67 16.16 0.10
CA ILE A 278 -7.22 16.38 0.12
C ILE A 278 -6.82 17.85 0.38
N ALA A 279 -7.70 18.79 0.04
CA ALA A 279 -7.49 20.23 0.30
C ALA A 279 -7.41 20.56 1.81
N GLN A 280 -7.94 19.69 2.68
CA GLN A 280 -7.81 19.83 4.14
C GLN A 280 -6.37 19.62 4.63
N SER A 281 -5.50 19.01 3.80
CA SER A 281 -4.11 18.74 4.18
C SER A 281 -3.35 20.02 4.52
N ASN A 282 -2.80 20.06 5.72
CA ASN A 282 -1.98 21.16 6.21
C ASN A 282 -0.49 21.03 5.87
N TYR A 283 -0.08 19.94 5.20
CA TYR A 283 1.31 19.76 4.78
C TYR A 283 1.65 20.66 3.59
N LYS A 284 2.64 21.53 3.77
CA LYS A 284 3.14 22.50 2.77
C LYS A 284 4.63 22.32 2.47
N GLY A 285 5.18 21.15 2.84
CA GLY A 285 6.60 20.88 2.73
C GLY A 285 7.06 20.50 1.31
N ARG A 286 8.35 20.16 1.20
CA ARG A 286 9.08 19.89 -0.06
C ARG A 286 8.46 18.77 -0.88
N TRP A 287 7.94 17.74 -0.22
CA TRP A 287 7.44 16.51 -0.86
C TRP A 287 5.91 16.44 -0.89
N ARG A 288 5.27 17.60 -1.17
CA ARG A 288 3.81 17.73 -1.11
C ARG A 288 3.08 16.70 -1.97
N GLU A 289 3.54 16.46 -3.19
CA GLU A 289 2.89 15.54 -4.13
C GLU A 289 2.88 14.10 -3.60
N MET A 290 4.04 13.63 -3.12
CA MET A 290 4.16 12.26 -2.59
C MET A 290 3.39 12.09 -1.27
N VAL A 291 3.40 13.09 -0.40
CA VAL A 291 2.62 13.08 0.86
C VAL A 291 1.12 13.09 0.56
N GLN A 292 0.66 13.91 -0.39
CA GLN A 292 -0.75 13.95 -0.77
C GLN A 292 -1.17 12.64 -1.46
N ARG A 293 -0.33 12.06 -2.34
CA ARG A 293 -0.61 10.75 -2.94
C ARG A 293 -0.71 9.67 -1.87
N SER A 294 0.21 9.64 -0.91
CA SER A 294 0.15 8.70 0.21
C SER A 294 -1.11 8.89 1.06
N ALA A 295 -1.51 10.13 1.34
CA ALA A 295 -2.75 10.41 2.06
C ALA A 295 -4.00 9.90 1.30
N LEU A 296 -4.05 10.11 -0.03
CA LEU A 296 -5.15 9.60 -0.88
C LEU A 296 -5.21 8.07 -0.91
N VAL A 297 -4.06 7.38 -0.88
CA VAL A 297 -4.00 5.92 -0.74
C VAL A 297 -4.56 5.49 0.61
N LEU A 298 -4.10 6.10 1.69
CA LEU A 298 -4.60 5.76 3.04
C LEU A 298 -6.10 5.98 3.17
N LYS A 299 -6.62 7.09 2.64
CA LYS A 299 -8.07 7.35 2.63
C LYS A 299 -8.83 6.25 1.89
N LEU A 300 -8.28 5.78 0.77
CA LEU A 300 -8.87 4.71 -0.03
C LEU A 300 -8.98 3.40 0.74
N LEU A 301 -8.01 3.11 1.64
CA LEU A 301 -7.94 1.88 2.44
C LEU A 301 -8.75 1.96 3.76
N ILE A 302 -9.34 3.11 4.09
CA ILE A 302 -10.21 3.26 5.26
C ILE A 302 -11.65 2.92 4.88
N SER A 303 -12.24 1.97 5.60
CA SER A 303 -13.65 1.63 5.43
C SER A 303 -14.56 2.77 5.87
N ARG A 304 -15.29 3.35 4.92
CA ARG A 304 -16.27 4.41 5.21
C ARG A 304 -17.39 3.92 6.13
N LYS A 305 -17.80 2.66 5.96
CA LYS A 305 -18.88 2.04 6.74
C LYS A 305 -18.47 1.76 8.19
N HIS A 306 -17.25 1.30 8.38
CA HIS A 306 -16.80 0.79 9.69
C HIS A 306 -15.80 1.72 10.38
N GLY A 307 -15.08 2.56 9.65
CA GLY A 307 -14.00 3.39 10.16
C GLY A 307 -12.69 2.64 10.41
N SER A 308 -12.62 1.36 10.06
CA SER A 308 -11.41 0.53 10.13
C SER A 308 -10.48 0.78 8.94
N LEU A 309 -9.19 0.45 9.09
CA LEU A 309 -8.20 0.53 8.01
C LEU A 309 -7.67 -0.85 7.70
N ILE A 310 -7.63 -1.23 6.42
CA ILE A 310 -6.96 -2.45 5.96
C ILE A 310 -5.47 -2.21 5.71
N ALA A 311 -4.62 -3.22 5.95
CA ALA A 311 -3.19 -3.11 5.71
C ALA A 311 -2.84 -3.02 4.21
N ALA A 312 -3.56 -3.77 3.37
CA ALA A 312 -3.53 -3.66 1.91
C ALA A 312 -4.83 -4.23 1.32
N PRO A 313 -5.22 -3.84 0.09
CA PRO A 313 -6.42 -4.37 -0.56
C PRO A 313 -6.21 -5.75 -1.17
N THR A 314 -4.97 -6.24 -1.22
CA THR A 314 -4.59 -7.52 -1.83
C THR A 314 -4.29 -8.59 -0.79
N PHE A 315 -4.23 -9.82 -1.26
CA PHE A 315 -3.76 -10.97 -0.49
C PHE A 315 -2.86 -11.85 -1.36
N SER A 316 -1.98 -12.59 -0.70
CA SER A 316 -1.12 -13.61 -1.31
C SER A 316 -0.22 -13.13 -2.45
N LEU A 317 0.12 -11.83 -2.48
CA LEU A 317 1.26 -11.38 -3.25
C LEU A 317 2.54 -11.72 -2.48
N PRO A 318 3.57 -12.28 -3.15
CA PRO A 318 4.71 -12.88 -2.48
C PRO A 318 5.76 -11.85 -2.02
N GLU A 319 6.34 -12.07 -0.84
CA GLU A 319 7.53 -11.35 -0.36
C GLU A 319 8.81 -11.83 -1.09
N GLU A 320 8.75 -13.03 -1.70
CA GLU A 320 9.78 -13.61 -2.57
C GLU A 320 9.10 -14.36 -3.72
N ILE A 321 9.49 -14.10 -4.97
CA ILE A 321 8.90 -14.80 -6.13
C ILE A 321 9.19 -16.29 -6.03
N GLY A 322 8.12 -17.11 -6.10
CA GLY A 322 8.18 -18.55 -5.88
C GLY A 322 8.23 -18.96 -4.40
N GLY A 323 8.27 -18.00 -3.48
CA GLY A 323 8.35 -18.20 -2.04
C GLY A 323 7.02 -18.54 -1.38
N VAL A 324 7.07 -18.74 -0.05
CA VAL A 324 5.94 -19.19 0.77
C VAL A 324 5.31 -18.08 1.62
N ARG A 325 5.92 -16.89 1.67
CA ARG A 325 5.44 -15.74 2.43
C ARG A 325 4.41 -14.97 1.64
N ASN A 326 3.17 -15.49 1.62
CA ASN A 326 2.05 -14.97 0.83
C ASN A 326 0.85 -14.81 1.76
N TRP A 327 0.63 -13.58 2.29
CA TRP A 327 -0.29 -13.32 3.38
C TRP A 327 -1.53 -12.54 2.95
N ASP A 328 -2.63 -12.65 3.72
CA ASP A 328 -3.83 -11.85 3.50
C ASP A 328 -3.78 -10.57 4.34
N TYR A 329 -3.76 -9.40 3.67
CA TYR A 329 -3.64 -8.08 4.28
C TYR A 329 -4.93 -7.26 4.26
N ARG A 330 -6.05 -7.86 3.89
CA ARG A 330 -7.35 -7.19 3.82
C ARG A 330 -8.02 -6.96 5.18
N PHE A 331 -7.26 -7.05 6.25
CA PHE A 331 -7.71 -6.93 7.65
C PHE A 331 -7.12 -5.70 8.33
N THR A 332 -7.62 -5.42 9.52
CA THR A 332 -7.23 -4.27 10.34
C THR A 332 -6.31 -4.72 11.47
N TRP A 333 -5.04 -4.34 11.42
CA TRP A 333 -4.09 -4.48 12.52
C TRP A 333 -4.18 -3.31 13.48
N LEU A 334 -4.14 -3.56 14.80
CA LEU A 334 -4.11 -2.49 15.79
C LEU A 334 -2.84 -1.66 15.72
N ARG A 335 -1.71 -2.26 15.36
CA ARG A 335 -0.42 -1.59 15.15
C ARG A 335 -0.49 -0.58 14.00
N ASP A 336 -0.90 -1.00 12.81
CA ASP A 336 -0.96 -0.15 11.62
C ASP A 336 -1.91 1.01 11.80
N ALA A 337 -2.95 0.77 12.54
CA ALA A 337 -3.94 1.74 12.91
C ALA A 337 -3.38 2.89 13.77
N ALA A 338 -2.47 2.59 14.70
CA ALA A 338 -1.83 3.60 15.54
C ALA A 338 -0.98 4.57 14.70
N PHE A 339 -0.18 4.03 13.80
CA PHE A 339 0.61 4.84 12.87
C PHE A 339 -0.27 5.65 11.91
N THR A 340 -1.39 5.09 11.48
CA THR A 340 -2.37 5.78 10.62
C THR A 340 -2.96 7.00 11.30
N LEU A 341 -3.44 6.84 12.53
CA LEU A 341 -3.94 7.96 13.31
C LEU A 341 -2.92 9.08 13.42
N TYR A 342 -1.67 8.72 13.70
CA TYR A 342 -0.58 9.69 13.79
C TYR A 342 -0.38 10.46 12.48
N ALA A 343 -0.34 9.77 11.33
CA ALA A 343 -0.14 10.39 10.04
C ALA A 343 -1.33 11.29 9.65
N LEU A 344 -2.55 10.78 9.77
CA LEU A 344 -3.77 11.50 9.37
C LEU A 344 -4.01 12.73 10.24
N ILE A 345 -3.89 12.61 11.57
CA ILE A 345 -4.04 13.75 12.47
C ILE A 345 -2.99 14.83 12.17
N ARG A 346 -1.75 14.44 11.89
CA ARG A 346 -0.69 15.39 11.52
C ARG A 346 -0.96 16.13 10.24
N LEU A 347 -1.60 15.48 9.27
CA LEU A 347 -2.00 16.10 8.02
C LEU A 347 -3.28 16.91 8.12
N GLY A 348 -4.03 16.84 9.24
CA GLY A 348 -5.26 17.57 9.47
C GLY A 348 -6.54 16.76 9.22
N PHE A 349 -6.44 15.47 8.91
CA PHE A 349 -7.59 14.59 8.67
C PHE A 349 -8.11 14.02 9.99
N VAL A 350 -8.96 14.78 10.65
CA VAL A 350 -9.43 14.48 12.01
C VAL A 350 -10.60 13.50 12.01
N GLU A 351 -11.48 13.58 11.01
CA GLU A 351 -12.68 12.74 10.91
C GLU A 351 -12.34 11.24 10.80
N GLU A 352 -11.31 10.89 10.02
CA GLU A 352 -10.84 9.52 9.88
C GLU A 352 -10.27 8.98 11.19
N ALA A 353 -9.54 9.82 11.90
CA ALA A 353 -9.01 9.46 13.21
C ALA A 353 -10.14 9.22 14.23
N GLU A 354 -11.19 10.04 14.24
CA GLU A 354 -12.36 9.87 15.09
C GLU A 354 -13.12 8.59 14.77
N ALA A 355 -13.36 8.32 13.49
CA ALA A 355 -14.04 7.11 13.03
C ALA A 355 -13.28 5.86 13.49
N PHE A 356 -11.96 5.85 13.34
CA PHE A 356 -11.12 4.75 13.77
C PHE A 356 -11.08 4.59 15.29
N ILE A 357 -10.95 5.68 16.05
CA ILE A 357 -11.03 5.65 17.53
C ILE A 357 -12.37 5.08 17.99
N LYS A 358 -13.47 5.43 17.32
CA LYS A 358 -14.79 4.88 17.60
C LYS A 358 -14.84 3.37 17.33
N TRP A 359 -14.25 2.95 16.21
CA TRP A 359 -14.14 1.53 15.86
C TRP A 359 -13.36 0.75 16.92
N ILE A 360 -12.18 1.22 17.34
CA ILE A 360 -11.37 0.62 18.42
C ILE A 360 -12.12 0.54 19.73
N LYS A 361 -12.80 1.62 20.16
CA LYS A 361 -13.56 1.62 21.42
C LYS A 361 -14.60 0.50 21.46
N GLY A 362 -15.22 0.19 20.32
CA GLY A 362 -16.16 -0.93 20.22
C GLY A 362 -15.49 -2.29 20.48
N ARG A 363 -14.19 -2.43 20.24
CA ARG A 363 -13.42 -3.67 20.50
C ARG A 363 -12.96 -3.75 21.95
N LEU A 364 -12.43 -2.64 22.47
CA LEU A 364 -12.03 -2.55 23.87
C LEU A 364 -13.19 -2.89 24.85
N GLY A 365 -14.42 -2.49 24.53
CA GLY A 365 -15.58 -2.74 25.39
C GLY A 365 -15.92 -4.24 25.57
N ASN A 366 -15.72 -5.06 24.56
CA ASN A 366 -16.03 -6.49 24.58
C ASN A 366 -14.88 -7.35 25.13
N ASP A 367 -13.62 -7.02 24.80
CA ASP A 367 -12.42 -7.77 25.22
C ASP A 367 -11.78 -7.21 26.50
N ALA A 368 -12.03 -5.93 26.81
CA ALA A 368 -11.47 -5.24 27.97
C ALA A 368 -11.95 -5.81 29.32
N GLN A 369 -13.02 -6.58 29.37
CA GLN A 369 -13.38 -7.33 30.60
C GLN A 369 -12.28 -8.33 31.00
N ARG A 370 -11.44 -8.76 30.03
CA ARG A 370 -10.29 -9.65 30.22
C ARG A 370 -8.94 -8.97 30.16
N GLY A 371 -8.86 -7.69 29.73
CA GLY A 371 -7.61 -6.93 29.52
C GLY A 371 -6.76 -7.42 28.34
N TYR A 372 -7.21 -8.44 27.60
CA TYR A 372 -6.50 -9.00 26.45
C TYR A 372 -6.97 -8.35 25.15
N LEU A 373 -6.01 -7.95 24.29
CA LEU A 373 -6.28 -7.43 22.96
C LEU A 373 -5.82 -8.44 21.91
N GLN A 374 -6.60 -8.61 20.86
CA GLN A 374 -6.21 -9.37 19.67
C GLN A 374 -5.42 -8.47 18.72
N VAL A 375 -4.45 -9.02 18.00
CA VAL A 375 -3.53 -8.25 17.13
C VAL A 375 -4.24 -7.63 15.92
N MET A 376 -5.22 -8.34 15.35
CA MET A 376 -5.92 -7.93 14.13
C MET A 376 -7.38 -8.39 14.13
N TYR A 377 -8.19 -7.73 13.34
CA TYR A 377 -9.65 -7.94 13.23
C TYR A 377 -10.09 -7.84 11.77
N GLY A 378 -11.25 -8.43 11.43
CA GLY A 378 -11.94 -8.09 10.18
C GLY A 378 -12.35 -6.61 10.16
N ILE A 379 -12.67 -6.08 9.00
CA ILE A 379 -13.07 -4.66 8.85
C ILE A 379 -14.28 -4.30 9.69
N ASP A 380 -15.21 -5.24 9.85
CA ASP A 380 -16.43 -5.17 10.70
C ASP A 380 -16.14 -5.41 12.20
N GLY A 381 -14.91 -5.81 12.52
CA GLY A 381 -14.43 -6.15 13.86
C GLY A 381 -14.63 -7.58 14.27
N ARG A 382 -14.91 -8.51 13.33
CA ARG A 382 -14.90 -9.93 13.64
C ARG A 382 -13.52 -10.39 14.07
N GLN A 383 -13.50 -11.31 15.04
CA GLN A 383 -12.26 -11.79 15.66
C GLN A 383 -11.67 -13.00 14.93
N ARG A 384 -12.52 -13.84 14.32
CA ARG A 384 -12.09 -15.07 13.69
C ARG A 384 -11.72 -14.83 12.23
N LEU A 385 -10.45 -15.09 11.89
CA LEU A 385 -9.85 -14.86 10.58
C LEU A 385 -9.11 -16.12 10.12
N ASP A 386 -9.81 -17.25 10.06
CA ASP A 386 -9.23 -18.56 9.76
C ASP A 386 -8.46 -18.52 8.43
N GLU A 387 -7.20 -18.98 8.47
CA GLU A 387 -6.35 -19.09 7.29
C GLU A 387 -6.74 -20.33 6.50
N ILE A 388 -7.04 -20.14 5.21
CA ILE A 388 -7.43 -21.20 4.28
C ILE A 388 -6.55 -21.09 3.04
N THR A 389 -6.07 -22.24 2.55
CA THR A 389 -5.29 -22.32 1.31
C THR A 389 -6.21 -22.54 0.11
N LEU A 390 -6.00 -21.76 -0.94
CA LEU A 390 -6.70 -21.84 -2.22
C LEU A 390 -5.84 -22.62 -3.23
N ASP A 391 -5.79 -23.96 -3.10
CA ASP A 391 -4.89 -24.84 -3.87
C ASP A 391 -5.16 -24.84 -5.38
N HIS A 392 -6.35 -24.40 -5.80
CA HIS A 392 -6.75 -24.33 -7.21
C HIS A 392 -6.12 -23.13 -7.95
N LEU A 393 -5.61 -22.11 -7.22
CA LEU A 393 -4.91 -20.96 -7.81
C LEU A 393 -3.40 -21.20 -7.87
N SER A 394 -2.77 -20.73 -8.94
CA SER A 394 -1.33 -20.88 -9.16
C SER A 394 -0.46 -20.00 -8.25
N GLY A 395 -1.01 -18.89 -7.74
CA GLY A 395 -0.27 -17.81 -7.11
C GLY A 395 0.44 -16.91 -8.13
N TYR A 396 0.73 -15.67 -7.72
CA TYR A 396 1.45 -14.72 -8.55
C TYR A 396 2.82 -15.28 -8.95
N GLU A 397 3.07 -15.39 -10.26
CA GLU A 397 4.29 -16.02 -10.80
C GLU A 397 4.62 -17.38 -10.16
N ASN A 398 3.58 -18.21 -9.89
CA ASN A 398 3.66 -19.52 -9.24
C ASN A 398 4.10 -19.49 -7.77
N SER A 399 3.96 -18.39 -7.07
CA SER A 399 4.25 -18.26 -5.65
C SER A 399 3.12 -18.88 -4.82
N ARG A 400 3.40 -19.94 -4.13
CA ARG A 400 2.43 -20.75 -3.35
C ARG A 400 2.84 -20.86 -1.89
N PRO A 401 1.87 -21.13 -1.00
CA PRO A 401 0.42 -21.26 -1.21
C PRO A 401 -0.28 -19.92 -1.39
N VAL A 402 -1.44 -19.89 -2.07
CA VAL A 402 -2.38 -18.77 -2.05
C VAL A 402 -3.24 -18.91 -0.79
N ARG A 403 -3.25 -17.91 0.08
CA ARG A 403 -3.97 -17.93 1.37
C ARG A 403 -5.00 -16.83 1.44
N ILE A 404 -6.12 -17.13 2.09
CA ILE A 404 -7.10 -16.15 2.59
C ILE A 404 -7.24 -16.33 4.11
N GLY A 405 -7.60 -15.28 4.82
CA GLY A 405 -7.52 -15.27 6.28
C GLY A 405 -6.07 -15.13 6.76
N ASN A 406 -5.86 -15.00 8.06
CA ASN A 406 -4.51 -14.85 8.60
C ASN A 406 -4.45 -15.37 10.05
N LEU A 407 -3.71 -16.48 10.27
CA LEU A 407 -3.58 -17.10 11.58
C LEU A 407 -2.89 -16.24 12.65
N ALA A 408 -2.25 -15.13 12.27
CA ALA A 408 -1.69 -14.20 13.23
C ALA A 408 -2.75 -13.64 14.19
N TYR A 409 -4.04 -13.69 13.86
CA TYR A 409 -5.11 -13.28 14.77
C TYR A 409 -5.12 -14.04 16.09
N GLN A 410 -4.54 -15.25 16.16
CA GLN A 410 -4.44 -16.07 17.36
C GLN A 410 -3.17 -15.81 18.19
N GLN A 411 -2.22 -15.03 17.65
CA GLN A 411 -0.95 -14.79 18.31
C GLN A 411 -1.10 -13.84 19.50
N LEU A 412 -0.26 -14.05 20.50
CA LEU A 412 -0.01 -13.03 21.51
C LEU A 412 1.05 -12.08 20.97
N GLN A 413 0.74 -10.79 20.95
CA GLN A 413 1.67 -9.71 20.63
C GLN A 413 1.55 -8.62 21.71
N LEU A 414 2.65 -8.39 22.42
CA LEU A 414 2.67 -7.45 23.56
C LEU A 414 2.90 -6.00 23.11
N ASP A 415 3.36 -5.78 21.88
CA ASP A 415 3.56 -4.46 21.29
C ASP A 415 2.25 -3.69 21.09
N ILE A 416 1.14 -4.36 20.78
CA ILE A 416 -0.16 -3.72 20.51
C ILE A 416 -0.65 -2.84 21.66
N TYR A 417 -0.28 -3.14 22.90
CA TYR A 417 -0.62 -2.32 24.08
C TYR A 417 0.06 -0.96 24.04
N GLY A 418 1.31 -0.92 23.59
CA GLY A 418 2.08 0.31 23.40
C GLY A 418 1.56 1.13 22.23
N GLU A 419 1.26 0.47 21.11
CA GLU A 419 0.68 1.10 19.92
C GLU A 419 -0.67 1.74 20.25
N MET A 420 -1.52 1.03 20.97
CA MET A 420 -2.80 1.53 21.42
C MET A 420 -2.64 2.75 22.32
N MET A 421 -1.75 2.68 23.31
CA MET A 421 -1.53 3.79 24.26
C MET A 421 -0.91 5.01 23.58
N ASP A 422 0.00 4.82 22.63
CA ASP A 422 0.57 5.95 21.87
C ASP A 422 -0.51 6.64 21.03
N SER A 423 -1.40 5.86 20.40
CA SER A 423 -2.57 6.38 19.66
C SER A 423 -3.50 7.19 20.54
N ILE A 424 -3.86 6.67 21.71
CA ILE A 424 -4.72 7.34 22.69
C ILE A 424 -4.07 8.63 23.18
N TYR A 425 -2.76 8.59 23.47
CA TYR A 425 -2.00 9.76 23.91
C TYR A 425 -1.97 10.85 22.82
N LEU A 426 -1.75 10.47 21.56
CA LEU A 426 -1.76 11.39 20.42
C LEU A 426 -3.15 11.98 20.18
N ALA A 427 -4.19 11.16 20.15
CA ALA A 427 -5.57 11.61 20.01
C ALA A 427 -5.91 12.68 21.08
N ASN A 428 -5.55 12.42 22.34
CA ASN A 428 -5.75 13.38 23.42
C ASN A 428 -4.93 14.68 23.24
N LYS A 429 -3.75 14.61 22.65
CA LYS A 429 -2.91 15.79 22.36
C LYS A 429 -3.55 16.71 21.32
N TYR A 430 -4.29 16.15 20.35
CA TYR A 430 -4.91 16.89 19.25
C TYR A 430 -6.39 17.22 19.46
N GLY A 431 -6.89 17.13 20.69
CA GLY A 431 -8.20 17.64 21.07
C GLY A 431 -9.27 16.59 21.37
N HIS A 432 -9.01 15.32 21.11
CA HIS A 432 -9.95 14.23 21.39
C HIS A 432 -9.82 13.76 22.83
N SER A 433 -10.63 14.32 23.72
CA SER A 433 -10.57 13.95 25.12
C SER A 433 -11.16 12.56 25.36
N MET A 434 -10.46 11.75 26.15
CA MET A 434 -10.97 10.49 26.65
C MET A 434 -11.99 10.71 27.76
N ALA A 435 -13.14 10.03 27.68
CA ALA A 435 -14.11 9.98 28.76
C ALA A 435 -13.64 9.05 29.89
N ARG A 436 -14.28 9.15 31.07
CA ARG A 436 -13.93 8.34 32.25
C ARG A 436 -14.00 6.84 31.99
N ASP A 437 -15.03 6.39 31.27
CA ASP A 437 -15.21 4.94 30.98
C ASP A 437 -14.05 4.41 30.12
N GLY A 438 -13.62 5.16 29.10
CA GLY A 438 -12.46 4.78 28.31
C GLY A 438 -11.17 4.75 29.13
N TRP A 439 -11.05 5.60 30.16
CA TRP A 439 -9.93 5.53 31.08
C TRP A 439 -9.92 4.29 31.96
N LEU A 440 -11.09 3.82 32.41
CA LEU A 440 -11.21 2.56 33.13
C LEU A 440 -10.85 1.34 32.25
N ASP A 441 -11.15 1.41 30.96
CA ASP A 441 -10.71 0.38 30.00
C ASP A 441 -9.18 0.35 29.88
N VAL A 442 -8.57 1.52 29.78
CA VAL A 442 -7.10 1.64 29.77
C VAL A 442 -6.47 1.09 31.06
N GLN A 443 -7.05 1.37 32.23
CA GLN A 443 -6.53 0.85 33.49
C GLN A 443 -6.60 -0.69 33.54
N ARG A 444 -7.69 -1.30 33.05
CA ARG A 444 -7.82 -2.77 32.96
C ARG A 444 -6.79 -3.38 32.03
N MET A 445 -6.61 -2.78 30.86
CA MET A 445 -5.61 -3.18 29.87
C MET A 445 -4.19 -3.13 30.47
N LEU A 446 -3.84 -2.05 31.17
CA LEU A 446 -2.52 -1.89 31.79
C LEU A 446 -2.33 -2.80 33.01
N ALA A 447 -3.38 -3.13 33.74
CA ALA A 447 -3.31 -4.11 34.83
C ALA A 447 -2.93 -5.49 34.25
N TRP A 448 -3.63 -5.91 33.17
CA TRP A 448 -3.27 -7.17 32.48
C TRP A 448 -1.83 -7.14 31.95
N LEU A 449 -1.44 -6.06 31.28
CA LEU A 449 -0.08 -5.91 30.75
C LEU A 449 0.98 -5.97 31.87
N GLY A 450 0.71 -5.35 33.04
CA GLY A 450 1.60 -5.37 34.19
C GLY A 450 1.93 -6.77 34.71
N GLU A 451 0.97 -7.69 34.60
CA GLU A 451 1.13 -9.11 34.98
C GLU A 451 1.78 -9.94 33.87
N ASN A 452 1.68 -9.52 32.59
CA ASN A 452 2.02 -10.34 31.43
C ASN A 452 3.22 -9.85 30.61
N TRP A 453 3.78 -8.66 30.83
CA TRP A 453 4.80 -8.05 29.98
C TRP A 453 6.10 -8.89 29.84
N LYS A 454 6.37 -9.84 30.76
CA LYS A 454 7.52 -10.74 30.73
C LYS A 454 7.31 -11.98 29.84
N ARG A 455 6.08 -12.21 29.38
CA ARG A 455 5.80 -13.40 28.57
C ARG A 455 6.51 -13.30 27.21
N PRO A 456 6.97 -14.45 26.67
CA PRO A 456 7.30 -14.57 25.26
C PRO A 456 6.06 -14.30 24.38
N ASP A 457 6.27 -13.71 23.24
CA ASP A 457 5.22 -13.41 22.27
C ASP A 457 5.68 -13.65 20.81
N SER A 458 4.89 -13.29 19.82
CA SER A 458 5.24 -13.49 18.41
C SER A 458 5.94 -12.27 17.78
N GLY A 459 6.05 -11.14 18.52
CA GLY A 459 6.69 -9.91 18.07
C GLY A 459 5.97 -9.21 16.91
N ILE A 460 6.47 -8.05 16.53
CA ILE A 460 5.92 -7.19 15.48
C ILE A 460 5.82 -7.90 14.11
N TRP A 461 6.74 -8.83 13.82
CA TRP A 461 6.82 -9.52 12.53
C TRP A 461 6.04 -10.84 12.48
N GLU A 462 5.24 -11.14 13.53
CA GLU A 462 4.28 -12.25 13.52
C GLU A 462 4.93 -13.62 13.28
N VAL A 463 6.11 -13.83 13.92
CA VAL A 463 6.92 -15.02 13.66
C VAL A 463 6.14 -16.32 13.86
N ARG A 464 6.33 -17.28 12.97
CA ARG A 464 5.72 -18.61 13.00
C ARG A 464 6.61 -19.66 13.69
N GLY A 465 7.85 -19.28 14.02
CA GLY A 465 8.85 -20.11 14.73
C GLY A 465 8.62 -20.26 16.23
N GLY A 466 7.46 -19.84 16.73
CA GLY A 466 7.08 -19.89 18.15
C GLY A 466 7.45 -18.60 18.91
N PRO A 467 6.84 -18.40 20.10
CA PRO A 467 6.99 -17.17 20.87
C PRO A 467 8.39 -17.02 21.46
N LYS A 468 8.92 -15.78 21.46
CA LYS A 468 10.23 -15.40 21.99
C LYS A 468 10.13 -14.11 22.80
N GLU A 469 11.18 -13.75 23.52
CA GLU A 469 11.30 -12.44 24.16
C GLU A 469 11.92 -11.45 23.16
N PHE A 470 11.08 -10.54 22.58
CA PHE A 470 11.51 -9.56 21.60
C PHE A 470 11.78 -8.20 22.23
N LEU A 471 12.83 -7.52 21.75
CA LEU A 471 13.17 -6.14 22.12
C LEU A 471 11.98 -5.19 21.84
N HIS A 472 11.40 -5.27 20.64
CA HIS A 472 10.29 -4.40 20.24
C HIS A 472 9.09 -4.56 21.17
N SER A 473 8.70 -5.78 21.50
CA SER A 473 7.60 -6.04 22.43
C SER A 473 7.87 -5.42 23.80
N ARG A 474 9.10 -5.53 24.33
CA ARG A 474 9.47 -4.85 25.58
C ARG A 474 9.45 -3.34 25.47
N LEU A 475 9.96 -2.79 24.36
CA LEU A 475 9.91 -1.35 24.09
C LEU A 475 8.45 -0.84 24.11
N MET A 476 7.54 -1.51 23.45
CA MET A 476 6.16 -1.08 23.37
C MET A 476 5.40 -1.30 24.70
N CYS A 477 5.74 -2.31 25.49
CA CYS A 477 5.26 -2.40 26.87
C CYS A 477 5.70 -1.19 27.71
N TRP A 478 6.96 -0.73 27.56
CA TRP A 478 7.45 0.49 28.20
C TRP A 478 6.65 1.72 27.72
N VAL A 479 6.42 1.84 26.41
CA VAL A 479 5.61 2.92 25.81
C VAL A 479 4.23 2.98 26.42
N ALA A 480 3.57 1.83 26.61
CA ALA A 480 2.23 1.76 27.21
C ALA A 480 2.18 2.45 28.56
N PHE A 481 3.09 2.10 29.47
CA PHE A 481 3.13 2.72 30.80
C PHE A 481 3.59 4.17 30.80
N ASP A 482 4.57 4.54 29.95
CA ASP A 482 5.04 5.92 29.83
C ASP A 482 3.91 6.85 29.34
N ARG A 483 3.17 6.44 28.30
CA ARG A 483 2.06 7.24 27.76
C ARG A 483 0.90 7.34 28.73
N ALA A 484 0.59 6.26 29.45
CA ALA A 484 -0.47 6.26 30.46
C ALA A 484 -0.15 7.18 31.63
N LEU A 485 1.08 7.14 32.15
CA LEU A 485 1.54 8.06 33.19
C LEU A 485 1.41 9.52 32.75
N ARG A 486 1.94 9.87 31.58
CA ARG A 486 1.85 11.23 31.01
C ARG A 486 0.40 11.69 30.82
N LEU A 487 -0.47 10.78 30.36
CA LEU A 487 -1.88 11.09 30.15
C LEU A 487 -2.62 11.31 31.48
N ALA A 488 -2.38 10.44 32.48
CA ALA A 488 -2.97 10.54 33.80
C ALA A 488 -2.56 11.85 34.50
N GLU A 489 -1.27 12.19 34.46
CA GLU A 489 -0.75 13.46 35.02
C GLU A 489 -1.37 14.67 34.31
N LYS A 490 -1.40 14.67 32.97
CA LYS A 490 -1.93 15.80 32.18
C LYS A 490 -3.41 16.04 32.38
N ARG A 491 -4.19 14.98 32.63
CA ARG A 491 -5.66 15.01 32.73
C ARG A 491 -6.16 14.90 34.15
N SER A 492 -5.27 14.77 35.14
CA SER A 492 -5.61 14.52 36.54
C SER A 492 -6.51 13.29 36.69
N PHE A 493 -6.24 12.26 35.92
CA PHE A 493 -6.92 11.00 36.06
C PHE A 493 -6.39 10.23 37.28
N ASP A 494 -7.27 9.54 37.98
CA ASP A 494 -6.88 8.60 39.02
C ASP A 494 -6.13 7.42 38.40
N ALA A 495 -4.96 7.09 38.95
CA ALA A 495 -4.09 6.02 38.46
C ALA A 495 -3.18 5.48 39.57
N PRO A 496 -2.81 4.18 39.51
CA PRO A 496 -1.84 3.59 40.43
C PRO A 496 -0.40 4.00 40.07
N PHE A 497 -0.08 5.28 40.22
CA PHE A 497 1.14 5.93 39.75
C PHE A 497 2.42 5.19 40.17
N GLU A 498 2.52 4.78 41.45
CA GLU A 498 3.71 4.11 41.97
C GLU A 498 3.91 2.73 41.32
N LEU A 499 2.83 1.97 41.12
CA LEU A 499 2.88 0.68 40.44
C LEU A 499 3.32 0.85 38.98
N TRP A 500 2.70 1.80 38.26
CA TRP A 500 3.03 2.01 36.84
C TRP A 500 4.44 2.56 36.64
N ARG A 501 4.92 3.46 37.51
CA ARG A 501 6.32 3.95 37.46
C ARG A 501 7.30 2.80 37.70
N ARG A 502 7.07 1.99 38.73
CA ARG A 502 7.92 0.81 39.00
C ARG A 502 7.94 -0.16 37.82
N THR A 503 6.78 -0.51 37.28
CA THR A 503 6.69 -1.44 36.14
C THR A 503 7.39 -0.87 34.91
N ARG A 504 7.18 0.41 34.58
CA ARG A 504 7.88 1.10 33.49
C ARG A 504 9.40 1.03 33.66
N ASP A 505 9.90 1.30 34.85
CA ASP A 505 11.33 1.32 35.14
C ASP A 505 11.93 -0.09 35.16
N GLU A 506 11.19 -1.11 35.63
CA GLU A 506 11.55 -2.52 35.50
C GLU A 506 11.71 -2.94 34.03
N ILE A 507 10.75 -2.58 33.19
CA ILE A 507 10.82 -2.86 31.73
C ILE A 507 12.03 -2.16 31.10
N ARG A 508 12.28 -0.89 31.46
CA ARG A 508 13.46 -0.17 30.97
C ARG A 508 14.75 -0.87 31.35
N ASN A 509 14.90 -1.26 32.60
CA ASN A 509 16.10 -1.98 33.08
C ASN A 509 16.25 -3.32 32.37
N ASN A 510 15.17 -4.08 32.16
CA ASN A 510 15.17 -5.33 31.41
C ASN A 510 15.70 -5.14 29.98
N ILE A 511 15.26 -4.08 29.27
CA ILE A 511 15.75 -3.79 27.92
C ILE A 511 17.27 -3.60 27.91
N PHE A 512 17.82 -2.79 28.81
CA PHE A 512 19.27 -2.53 28.85
C PHE A 512 20.09 -3.75 29.31
N GLN A 513 19.52 -4.59 30.18
CA GLN A 513 20.23 -5.77 30.72
C GLN A 513 20.19 -6.98 29.78
N ASP A 514 19.02 -7.22 29.15
CA ASP A 514 18.75 -8.46 28.43
C ASP A 514 18.93 -8.34 26.91
N PHE A 515 18.89 -7.13 26.37
CA PHE A 515 18.92 -6.91 24.90
C PHE A 515 20.11 -6.09 24.40
N TRP A 516 21.00 -5.63 25.29
CA TRP A 516 22.25 -5.01 24.89
C TRP A 516 23.34 -6.07 24.78
N ASP A 517 23.86 -6.29 23.57
CA ASP A 517 25.01 -7.15 23.35
C ASP A 517 26.31 -6.32 23.38
N ALA A 518 27.17 -6.59 24.36
CA ALA A 518 28.41 -5.84 24.58
C ALA A 518 29.49 -6.16 23.54
N GLU A 519 29.42 -7.29 22.85
CA GLU A 519 30.36 -7.65 21.78
C GLU A 519 29.99 -6.99 20.47
N LEU A 520 28.70 -7.02 20.12
CA LEU A 520 28.17 -6.30 18.93
C LEU A 520 28.09 -4.79 19.15
N GLN A 521 28.13 -4.32 20.40
CA GLN A 521 27.83 -2.93 20.76
C GLN A 521 26.48 -2.46 20.19
N SER A 522 25.45 -3.31 20.29
CA SER A 522 24.14 -3.09 19.69
C SER A 522 23.02 -3.70 20.54
N PHE A 523 21.84 -3.12 20.45
CA PHE A 523 20.62 -3.80 20.85
C PHE A 523 20.30 -4.90 19.84
N VAL A 524 19.81 -6.04 20.34
CA VAL A 524 19.50 -7.25 19.57
C VAL A 524 18.02 -7.55 19.55
N GLN A 525 17.56 -8.28 18.55
CA GLN A 525 16.15 -8.59 18.30
C GLN A 525 15.52 -9.41 19.43
N VAL A 526 16.19 -10.50 19.80
CA VAL A 526 15.71 -11.49 20.77
C VAL A 526 16.73 -11.65 21.89
N LYS A 527 16.24 -11.75 23.11
CA LYS A 527 17.07 -12.00 24.29
C LYS A 527 17.97 -13.23 24.11
N GLY A 528 19.28 -13.02 24.32
CA GLY A 528 20.27 -14.08 24.24
C GLY A 528 20.73 -14.45 22.83
N THR A 529 20.33 -13.73 21.79
CA THR A 529 20.83 -13.88 20.42
C THR A 529 21.74 -12.70 20.02
N LYS A 530 22.33 -12.77 18.83
CA LYS A 530 23.08 -11.67 18.20
C LYS A 530 22.39 -11.16 16.93
N ASP A 531 21.10 -11.40 16.80
CA ASP A 531 20.32 -11.04 15.64
C ASP A 531 19.89 -9.58 15.74
N LEU A 532 19.97 -8.85 14.63
CA LEU A 532 19.54 -7.46 14.53
C LEU A 532 18.12 -7.37 13.95
N ASP A 533 17.44 -6.30 14.31
CA ASP A 533 16.07 -6.02 13.88
C ASP A 533 15.90 -4.53 13.57
N ALA A 534 15.33 -4.23 12.41
CA ALA A 534 15.00 -2.87 12.02
C ALA A 534 13.97 -2.20 12.97
N SER A 535 13.15 -2.97 13.68
CA SER A 535 12.21 -2.42 14.67
C SER A 535 12.90 -1.72 15.85
N ALA A 536 14.19 -1.98 16.10
CA ALA A 536 15.00 -1.21 17.05
C ALA A 536 15.04 0.30 16.68
N MET A 537 14.84 0.66 15.41
CA MET A 537 14.75 2.05 14.96
C MET A 537 13.58 2.81 15.59
N LEU A 538 12.61 2.13 16.14
CA LEU A 538 11.52 2.75 16.89
C LEU A 538 11.94 3.26 18.27
N MET A 539 13.06 2.82 18.84
CA MET A 539 13.53 3.25 20.18
C MET A 539 13.65 4.78 20.32
N PRO A 540 14.36 5.51 19.41
CA PRO A 540 14.41 6.98 19.49
C PRO A 540 13.11 7.63 19.00
N MET A 541 12.35 6.99 18.11
CA MET A 541 11.07 7.50 17.63
C MET A 541 10.02 7.51 18.74
N MET A 542 9.98 6.47 19.57
CA MET A 542 9.11 6.36 20.75
C MET A 542 9.65 7.13 21.97
N ARG A 543 10.81 7.78 21.85
CA ARG A 543 11.47 8.55 22.92
C ARG A 543 11.94 7.69 24.10
N PHE A 544 12.25 6.44 23.85
CA PHE A 544 12.85 5.54 24.85
C PHE A 544 14.33 5.89 25.10
N ILE A 545 15.05 6.17 24.02
CA ILE A 545 16.47 6.55 24.04
C ILE A 545 16.68 7.83 23.23
N SER A 546 17.72 8.62 23.58
CA SER A 546 18.07 9.80 22.82
C SER A 546 18.56 9.43 21.40
N PRO A 547 18.17 10.16 20.34
CA PRO A 547 18.67 9.90 18.98
C PRO A 547 20.18 10.13 18.82
N VAL A 548 20.83 10.78 19.79
CA VAL A 548 22.29 11.01 19.84
C VAL A 548 22.97 10.22 20.96
N ASP A 549 22.29 9.30 21.60
CA ASP A 549 22.86 8.42 22.62
C ASP A 549 23.92 7.51 21.97
N PRO A 550 25.12 7.34 22.59
CA PRO A 550 26.18 6.49 22.03
C PRO A 550 25.77 5.04 21.78
N MET A 551 24.96 4.43 22.67
CA MET A 551 24.45 3.07 22.49
C MET A 551 23.52 2.98 21.30
N TRP A 552 22.64 3.98 21.12
CA TRP A 552 21.76 4.06 19.97
C TRP A 552 22.55 4.25 18.66
N LEU A 553 23.48 5.20 18.63
CA LEU A 553 24.31 5.43 17.43
C LEU A 553 25.14 4.20 17.06
N SER A 554 25.60 3.43 18.04
CA SER A 554 26.29 2.16 17.79
C SER A 554 25.36 1.10 17.21
N THR A 555 24.13 0.98 17.74
CA THR A 555 23.08 0.10 17.20
C THR A 555 22.74 0.46 15.76
N MET A 556 22.57 1.75 15.46
CA MET A 556 22.28 2.22 14.11
C MET A 556 23.37 1.83 13.11
N ARG A 557 24.68 1.95 13.51
CA ARG A 557 25.79 1.49 12.66
C ARG A 557 25.81 -0.03 12.46
N ALA A 558 25.41 -0.80 13.46
CA ALA A 558 25.28 -2.25 13.32
C ALA A 558 24.18 -2.63 12.34
N ILE A 559 23.03 -1.96 12.42
CA ILE A 559 21.92 -2.10 11.45
C ILE A 559 22.36 -1.71 10.05
N GLU A 560 23.05 -0.56 9.89
CA GLU A 560 23.59 -0.10 8.60
C GLU A 560 24.46 -1.16 7.94
N LYS A 561 25.30 -1.80 8.72
CA LYS A 561 26.25 -2.80 8.21
C LYS A 561 25.61 -4.11 7.79
N ARG A 562 24.50 -4.52 8.41
CA ARG A 562 23.94 -5.87 8.27
C ARG A 562 22.57 -5.92 7.61
N LEU A 563 21.76 -4.89 7.78
CA LEU A 563 20.36 -4.86 7.32
C LEU A 563 20.12 -3.87 6.19
N ILE A 564 21.11 -3.09 5.75
CA ILE A 564 20.93 -2.08 4.70
C ILE A 564 21.75 -2.43 3.47
N GLU A 565 21.08 -2.48 2.34
CA GLU A 565 21.67 -2.60 1.03
C GLU A 565 21.27 -1.37 0.19
N ASP A 566 22.25 -0.56 -0.23
CA ASP A 566 22.08 0.78 -0.83
C ASP A 566 21.22 1.69 0.07
N THR A 567 19.91 1.74 -0.15
CA THR A 567 18.94 2.58 0.57
C THR A 567 17.88 1.74 1.26
N LEU A 568 17.76 0.48 0.86
CA LEU A 568 16.70 -0.43 1.26
C LEU A 568 17.07 -1.17 2.54
N VAL A 569 16.12 -1.35 3.44
CA VAL A 569 16.33 -1.93 4.77
C VAL A 569 15.53 -3.21 4.92
N TYR A 570 16.22 -4.31 5.22
CA TYR A 570 15.59 -5.58 5.59
C TYR A 570 15.03 -5.51 7.02
N ARG A 571 13.95 -6.22 7.29
CA ARG A 571 13.38 -6.34 8.65
C ARG A 571 14.38 -6.95 9.61
N TYR A 572 14.97 -8.06 9.19
CA TYR A 572 15.99 -8.89 9.89
C TYR A 572 16.71 -9.75 8.84
N GLU A 573 17.69 -10.52 9.26
CA GLU A 573 18.43 -11.44 8.36
C GLU A 573 17.69 -12.78 8.24
N ALA A 574 16.57 -12.82 7.48
CA ALA A 574 15.66 -13.97 7.38
C ALA A 574 16.38 -15.27 7.03
N GLU A 575 17.19 -15.28 5.98
CA GLU A 575 17.93 -16.48 5.52
C GLU A 575 18.97 -16.98 6.52
N ARG A 576 19.56 -16.09 7.33
CA ARG A 576 20.59 -16.43 8.29
C ARG A 576 20.02 -16.93 9.62
N THR A 577 18.96 -16.30 10.07
CA THR A 577 18.45 -16.51 11.43
C THR A 577 17.31 -17.51 11.49
N HIS A 578 16.54 -17.63 10.43
CA HIS A 578 15.29 -18.41 10.36
C HIS A 578 14.38 -18.16 11.57
N ILE A 579 14.41 -16.92 12.10
CA ILE A 579 13.76 -16.57 13.35
C ILE A 579 12.25 -16.65 13.27
N ASP A 580 11.72 -16.41 12.07
CA ASP A 580 10.30 -16.48 11.75
C ASP A 580 9.79 -17.93 11.56
N GLY A 581 10.69 -18.92 11.46
CA GLY A 581 10.36 -20.33 11.28
C GLY A 581 9.90 -20.69 9.86
N LEU A 582 10.19 -19.84 8.86
CA LEU A 582 9.82 -20.02 7.47
C LEU A 582 11.04 -20.26 6.58
N PRO A 583 10.92 -21.05 5.50
CA PRO A 583 11.98 -21.21 4.51
C PRO A 583 12.02 -20.01 3.56
N GLY A 584 13.16 -19.82 2.86
CA GLY A 584 13.39 -18.78 1.85
C GLY A 584 13.70 -17.41 2.45
N GLY A 585 13.88 -16.44 1.57
CA GLY A 585 14.14 -15.04 1.88
C GLY A 585 12.89 -14.16 1.84
N GLU A 586 13.14 -12.87 1.86
CA GLU A 586 12.16 -11.81 1.67
C GLU A 586 12.83 -10.60 1.01
N GLY A 587 12.05 -9.67 0.46
CA GLY A 587 12.53 -8.38 0.00
C GLY A 587 12.91 -7.44 1.15
N SER A 588 13.39 -6.25 0.80
CA SER A 588 13.59 -5.17 1.77
C SER A 588 12.24 -4.57 2.15
N PHE A 589 11.99 -4.41 3.45
CA PHE A 589 10.73 -3.87 3.94
C PHE A 589 10.71 -2.35 3.82
N THR A 590 9.88 -1.84 2.92
CA THR A 590 9.91 -0.42 2.50
C THR A 590 9.67 0.54 3.67
N ALA A 591 8.80 0.18 4.61
CA ALA A 591 8.52 0.97 5.82
C ALA A 591 9.78 1.15 6.69
N CYS A 592 10.61 0.11 6.84
CA CYS A 592 11.87 0.17 7.59
C CYS A 592 12.87 1.15 6.97
N SER A 593 12.88 1.25 5.64
CA SER A 593 13.71 2.21 4.91
C SER A 593 13.33 3.67 5.24
N PHE A 594 12.05 3.98 5.37
CA PHE A 594 11.58 5.29 5.83
C PHE A 594 11.87 5.53 7.32
N TRP A 595 11.81 4.50 8.19
CA TRP A 595 12.26 4.64 9.59
C TRP A 595 13.73 5.01 9.68
N TYR A 596 14.57 4.40 8.85
CA TYR A 596 15.99 4.71 8.82
C TYR A 596 16.24 6.19 8.46
N VAL A 597 15.56 6.70 7.44
CA VAL A 597 15.61 8.13 7.10
C VAL A 597 15.20 9.02 8.29
N GLU A 598 14.12 8.68 8.98
CA GLU A 598 13.67 9.47 10.14
C GLU A 598 14.68 9.39 11.29
N CYS A 599 15.31 8.24 11.53
CA CYS A 599 16.37 8.08 12.54
C CYS A 599 17.61 8.92 12.22
N LEU A 600 18.07 8.95 10.97
CA LEU A 600 19.16 9.82 10.52
C LEU A 600 18.82 11.31 10.74
N ALA A 601 17.61 11.72 10.34
CA ALA A 601 17.16 13.09 10.55
C ALA A 601 17.11 13.47 12.04
N ARG A 602 16.71 12.54 12.92
CA ARG A 602 16.69 12.73 14.38
C ARG A 602 18.09 12.78 14.97
N ALA A 603 19.05 12.04 14.41
CA ALA A 603 20.46 12.07 14.80
C ALA A 603 21.19 13.34 14.30
N GLY A 604 20.56 14.12 13.41
CA GLY A 604 21.13 15.35 12.86
C GLY A 604 21.86 15.14 11.52
N GLU A 605 21.88 13.94 10.96
CA GLU A 605 22.50 13.60 9.67
C GLU A 605 21.57 13.98 8.51
N LEU A 606 21.24 15.27 8.38
CA LEU A 606 20.15 15.76 7.51
C LEU A 606 20.45 15.58 6.02
N GLU A 607 21.69 15.80 5.59
CA GLU A 607 22.08 15.65 4.18
C GLU A 607 21.96 14.19 3.73
N LYS A 608 22.46 13.24 4.53
CA LYS A 608 22.32 11.81 4.28
C LYS A 608 20.83 11.40 4.28
N ALA A 609 20.09 11.85 5.27
CA ALA A 609 18.65 11.57 5.37
C ALA A 609 17.88 12.07 4.14
N GLN A 610 18.17 13.30 3.66
CA GLN A 610 17.53 13.86 2.48
C GLN A 610 17.88 13.05 1.22
N LEU A 611 19.17 12.75 1.01
CA LEU A 611 19.60 11.96 -0.15
C LEU A 611 18.92 10.59 -0.20
N LEU A 612 18.86 9.88 0.95
CA LEU A 612 18.22 8.58 1.02
C LEU A 612 16.71 8.67 0.83
N PHE A 613 16.07 9.70 1.37
CA PHE A 613 14.65 9.94 1.15
C PHE A 613 14.34 10.12 -0.34
N GLU A 614 15.10 10.95 -1.06
CA GLU A 614 14.93 11.16 -2.50
C GLU A 614 15.17 9.87 -3.31
N LYS A 615 16.14 9.05 -2.92
CA LYS A 615 16.34 7.72 -3.52
C LYS A 615 15.13 6.81 -3.29
N LEU A 616 14.57 6.80 -2.07
CA LEU A 616 13.36 6.01 -1.74
C LEU A 616 12.14 6.45 -2.54
N LEU A 617 12.01 7.74 -2.85
CA LEU A 617 10.94 8.22 -3.74
C LEU A 617 11.06 7.62 -5.14
N GLY A 618 12.27 7.29 -5.59
CA GLY A 618 12.52 6.62 -6.87
C GLY A 618 12.05 5.16 -6.94
N TYR A 619 11.76 4.53 -5.80
CA TYR A 619 11.19 3.17 -5.75
C TYR A 619 9.66 3.15 -5.78
N ALA A 620 8.99 4.30 -5.73
CA ALA A 620 7.56 4.36 -6.00
C ALA A 620 7.29 3.90 -7.44
N ASN A 621 6.13 3.31 -7.67
CA ASN A 621 5.72 3.09 -9.05
C ASN A 621 5.42 4.44 -9.77
N HIS A 622 5.09 4.37 -11.07
CA HIS A 622 4.81 5.55 -11.91
C HIS A 622 3.63 6.41 -11.42
N LEU A 623 2.85 5.95 -10.44
CA LEU A 623 1.71 6.63 -9.83
C LEU A 623 1.99 7.10 -8.38
N GLY A 624 3.21 6.89 -7.88
CA GLY A 624 3.58 7.21 -6.50
C GLY A 624 3.04 6.22 -5.47
N LEU A 625 2.83 4.97 -5.86
CA LEU A 625 2.34 3.88 -4.99
C LEU A 625 3.50 2.97 -4.59
N TYR A 626 3.39 2.39 -3.39
CA TYR A 626 4.38 1.44 -2.86
C TYR A 626 3.73 0.12 -2.46
N SER A 627 4.45 -0.95 -2.72
CA SER A 627 4.20 -2.26 -2.14
C SER A 627 4.79 -2.38 -0.73
N GLU A 628 4.60 -3.52 -0.13
CA GLU A 628 5.17 -3.91 1.15
C GLU A 628 6.70 -3.93 1.11
N GLU A 629 7.25 -4.59 0.10
CA GLU A 629 8.66 -4.85 -0.03
C GLU A 629 9.17 -4.51 -1.43
N ILE A 630 10.49 -4.30 -1.50
CA ILE A 630 11.22 -4.08 -2.74
C ILE A 630 12.33 -5.13 -2.84
N GLY A 631 12.36 -5.85 -3.94
CA GLY A 631 13.44 -6.79 -4.26
C GLY A 631 14.75 -6.09 -4.58
N SER A 632 15.88 -6.80 -4.49
CA SER A 632 17.22 -6.27 -4.78
C SER A 632 17.36 -5.70 -6.21
N ASN A 633 16.51 -6.11 -7.13
CA ASN A 633 16.43 -5.61 -8.51
C ASN A 633 15.46 -4.43 -8.68
N GLY A 634 14.88 -3.91 -7.59
CA GLY A 634 13.91 -2.80 -7.59
C GLY A 634 12.47 -3.21 -7.90
N ARG A 635 12.17 -4.51 -8.09
CA ARG A 635 10.80 -5.01 -8.26
C ARG A 635 9.98 -4.85 -7.00
N HIS A 636 8.71 -4.50 -7.17
CA HIS A 636 7.75 -4.52 -6.08
C HIS A 636 7.38 -5.96 -5.69
N LEU A 637 7.35 -6.22 -4.38
CA LEU A 637 7.02 -7.51 -3.77
C LEU A 637 6.02 -7.30 -2.62
N GLY A 638 5.37 -8.39 -2.19
CA GLY A 638 4.37 -8.33 -1.14
C GLY A 638 3.08 -7.62 -1.55
N ASN A 639 2.19 -7.39 -0.60
CA ASN A 639 0.87 -6.83 -0.86
C ASN A 639 0.92 -5.34 -1.27
N PHE A 640 0.00 -4.91 -2.16
CA PHE A 640 0.06 -3.63 -2.85
C PHE A 640 -1.32 -2.97 -3.00
N PRO A 641 -1.42 -1.62 -2.84
CA PRO A 641 -0.45 -0.78 -2.13
C PRO A 641 -0.52 -1.02 -0.62
N GLN A 642 0.61 -0.91 0.08
CA GLN A 642 0.64 -1.16 1.52
C GLN A 642 0.46 0.12 2.32
N ALA A 643 -0.51 0.12 3.26
CA ALA A 643 -0.79 1.25 4.14
C ALA A 643 0.43 1.66 4.98
N PHE A 644 1.11 0.69 5.59
CA PHE A 644 2.21 0.94 6.52
C PHE A 644 3.37 1.69 5.85
N THR A 645 3.73 1.33 4.61
CA THR A 645 4.75 2.04 3.83
C THR A 645 4.36 3.50 3.59
N HIS A 646 3.12 3.77 3.18
CA HIS A 646 2.64 5.14 2.97
C HIS A 646 2.58 5.97 4.25
N LEU A 647 2.30 5.33 5.41
CA LEU A 647 2.33 5.98 6.73
C LEU A 647 3.73 6.42 7.12
N THR A 648 4.70 5.54 6.95
CA THR A 648 6.10 5.81 7.30
C THR A 648 6.73 6.85 6.38
N LEU A 649 6.35 6.87 5.09
CA LEU A 649 6.71 7.94 4.16
C LEU A 649 6.22 9.31 4.67
N ILE A 650 4.95 9.43 5.06
CA ILE A 650 4.37 10.68 5.58
C ILE A 650 5.11 11.12 6.85
N SER A 651 5.43 10.19 7.75
CA SER A 651 6.17 10.48 8.98
C SER A 651 7.56 11.00 8.68
N ALA A 652 8.34 10.27 7.87
CA ALA A 652 9.70 10.64 7.48
C ALA A 652 9.74 11.98 6.75
N ALA A 653 8.87 12.19 5.75
CA ALA A 653 8.76 13.45 5.01
C ALA A 653 8.47 14.62 5.95
N THR A 654 7.51 14.44 6.86
CA THR A 654 7.10 15.51 7.80
C THR A 654 8.22 15.85 8.78
N TYR A 655 8.92 14.86 9.31
CA TYR A 655 9.99 15.08 10.25
C TYR A 655 11.21 15.72 9.56
N LEU A 656 11.65 15.15 8.47
CA LEU A 656 12.81 15.62 7.71
C LEU A 656 12.61 17.06 7.19
N ASP A 657 11.43 17.37 6.64
CA ASP A 657 11.13 18.72 6.15
C ASP A 657 11.20 19.77 7.27
N ARG A 658 10.67 19.45 8.45
CA ARG A 658 10.79 20.33 9.63
C ARG A 658 12.23 20.50 10.05
N ALA A 659 13.03 19.45 10.09
CA ALA A 659 14.43 19.50 10.47
C ALA A 659 15.25 20.34 9.48
N LEU A 660 15.07 20.15 8.18
CA LEU A 660 15.70 20.92 7.11
C LEU A 660 15.28 22.42 7.11
N SER A 661 14.07 22.71 7.61
CA SER A 661 13.59 24.10 7.76
C SER A 661 14.09 24.80 9.01
N GLY A 662 15.06 24.21 9.72
CA GLY A 662 15.67 24.80 10.93
C GLY A 662 14.78 24.71 12.17
N TRP A 663 13.69 23.92 12.10
CA TRP A 663 12.89 23.64 13.29
C TRP A 663 13.73 22.77 14.25
N LYS A 664 14.38 23.42 15.20
CA LYS A 664 14.96 22.71 16.34
C LYS A 664 13.80 22.17 17.14
N GLY A 665 13.41 20.94 16.85
CA GLY A 665 12.35 20.25 17.57
C GLY A 665 12.51 20.48 19.04
N ALA A 666 11.39 20.65 19.76
CA ALA A 666 11.46 20.84 21.21
C ALA A 666 12.33 19.72 21.79
N VAL A 667 13.55 20.08 22.09
CA VAL A 667 14.50 19.23 22.80
C VAL A 667 13.76 18.75 24.03
N TRP A 668 13.40 17.48 24.06
CA TRP A 668 13.03 16.72 25.27
C TRP A 668 12.36 17.55 26.39
N ARG A 669 11.19 18.18 26.14
CA ARG A 669 10.33 18.73 27.18
C ARG A 669 9.01 17.99 27.27
#